data_4f4434ef1cd67e1719cedd6986e51f18
#
_entry.id   4f4434ef1cd67e1719cedd6986e51f18
#
_cell.length_a   1.000
_cell.length_b   1.000
_cell.length_c   1.000
_cell.angle_alpha   90.00
_cell.angle_beta   90.00
_cell.angle_gamma   90.00
#
_symmetry.space_group_name_H-M   'P 1'
#
loop_
_entity.id
_entity.type
_entity.pdbx_description
1 polymer ?
#
loop_
_entity_poly.entity_id
_entity_poly.type
_entity_poly.pdbx_seq_one_letter_code
_entity_poly.pdbx_strand_id
1 'polypeptide(L)'
;MKRQIRIIYQHDSMQCGIACLQMICGYYGKKYSSEYLSKLCFATTEGVSMLGINDAANTLGFHTLCVKIATKDLEKVSLPCILHWNQNHFIVLYKVKNGKKFYVADPGKGLVTYGLDEFKKHWVSTKSNGEAKGIAMFLETTPAFFTYKMEGEANLKEKRSFRFLFGYVKKYRKYFGQIILGLIVGSLLQLVLPFLTQSIVDVGIKNQDIGFVWLILLGQLMLTISRTVIDFIRRWLLLHISLRINISLVSDFFIKLLKLPMSFFDTKLMGDLMQRMNDHSRVNNFLTQQTLNITFAMLTFVVFSVVLFFYNKFVFAIFLLGSILYGAWMTLFLKRRKVLDYELFEQQAINNNKTYEFITSMQEIKLQDCEQRRRWEWEDTQADLFGVQMKSLKLQQTQEAGSIFINEVKNIIITVVAATAVIHGQMTLGMMLAVQYIIGQLNSPVEQLMNFFYSLQDVKISLERINEIHQMDDENGKEGLLTSIEDKNEGIDIKNIMFKYDPHALRKTIDDVSIHIPHGKVTAIVGASGSGKTTLIRLILGYYPVLEGKINIGNTDINKLNKKWWRRQCGVVMQDGVIFSESIARNIAVDDGDIDKERLLKAAEIACIKDYVMALPLKFNTKIGRDGVGLSQGQKQRILIARAVYKNPDYIFLDEATNSLDANNERSIVENLDKFYKGKTVVIVAHRLSTVKNADQIVVIDHGNVVEVGNHESLTAKRGAYYNLVKNQLELGN
;
A
#
# COMPACT_ATOMS: atom_id res chain seq x y z
N MET A 1 -0.20 -24.60 30.10
CA MET A 1 0.40 -23.33 29.72
C MET A 1 -0.69 -22.27 29.68
N LYS A 2 -0.55 -21.14 30.40
CA LYS A 2 -1.50 -20.00 30.26
C LYS A 2 -1.38 -19.45 28.86
N ARG A 3 -2.47 -19.54 28.06
CA ARG A 3 -2.52 -18.94 26.74
C ARG A 3 -2.41 -17.43 26.90
N GLN A 4 -1.43 -16.81 26.26
CA GLN A 4 -1.26 -15.33 26.23
C GLN A 4 -1.62 -14.83 24.86
N ILE A 5 -2.37 -13.73 24.80
CA ILE A 5 -2.65 -13.07 23.53
C ILE A 5 -1.38 -12.41 23.01
N ARG A 6 -1.08 -12.62 21.75
CA ARG A 6 0.02 -11.94 21.06
C ARG A 6 -0.56 -10.86 20.17
N ILE A 7 -0.06 -9.64 20.33
CA ILE A 7 -0.50 -8.54 19.48
C ILE A 7 -0.10 -8.78 18.02
N ILE A 8 -1.05 -8.54 17.14
CA ILE A 8 -0.83 -8.47 15.69
C ILE A 8 -1.29 -7.09 15.25
N TYR A 9 -0.37 -6.36 14.64
CA TYR A 9 -0.65 -5.00 14.18
C TYR A 9 -1.29 -5.03 12.79
N GLN A 10 -2.24 -4.14 12.56
CA GLN A 10 -2.82 -3.93 11.23
C GLN A 10 -1.78 -3.33 10.27
N HIS A 11 -1.86 -3.70 9.00
CA HIS A 11 -0.95 -3.22 7.97
C HIS A 11 -1.52 -2.03 7.18
N ASP A 12 -2.82 -1.84 7.25
CA ASP A 12 -3.54 -0.67 6.72
C ASP A 12 -4.72 -0.32 7.65
N SER A 13 -5.31 0.85 7.43
CA SER A 13 -6.40 1.38 8.27
C SER A 13 -7.67 0.52 8.26
N MET A 14 -7.85 -0.34 7.23
CA MET A 14 -9.06 -1.14 7.03
C MET A 14 -8.96 -2.57 7.56
N GLN A 15 -7.79 -3.00 8.05
CA GLN A 15 -7.54 -4.39 8.47
C GLN A 15 -7.69 -4.63 9.98
N CYS A 16 -8.28 -3.73 10.75
CA CYS A 16 -8.41 -3.89 12.20
C CYS A 16 -9.18 -5.17 12.60
N GLY A 17 -10.31 -5.46 11.95
CA GLY A 17 -11.11 -6.66 12.21
C GLY A 17 -10.39 -7.96 11.86
N ILE A 18 -9.63 -7.97 10.76
CA ILE A 18 -8.81 -9.10 10.32
C ILE A 18 -7.71 -9.37 11.34
N ALA A 19 -7.00 -8.35 11.81
CA ALA A 19 -5.98 -8.48 12.83
C ALA A 19 -6.55 -8.99 14.16
N CYS A 20 -7.77 -8.55 14.54
CA CYS A 20 -8.48 -9.07 15.71
C CYS A 20 -8.78 -10.57 15.59
N LEU A 21 -9.34 -11.00 14.45
CA LEU A 21 -9.61 -12.42 14.21
C LEU A 21 -8.32 -13.24 14.19
N GLN A 22 -7.26 -12.71 13.59
CA GLN A 22 -5.93 -13.32 13.57
C GLN A 22 -5.33 -13.50 14.97
N MET A 23 -5.49 -12.49 15.85
CA MET A 23 -5.07 -12.58 17.26
C MET A 23 -5.84 -13.67 18.02
N ILE A 24 -7.15 -13.78 17.81
CA ILE A 24 -7.98 -14.82 18.45
C ILE A 24 -7.62 -16.21 17.92
N CYS A 25 -7.46 -16.39 16.63
CA CYS A 25 -6.98 -17.67 16.06
C CYS A 25 -5.62 -18.06 16.65
N GLY A 26 -4.70 -17.09 16.77
CA GLY A 26 -3.39 -17.28 17.40
C GLY A 26 -3.46 -17.64 18.88
N TYR A 27 -4.43 -17.10 19.63
CA TYR A 27 -4.69 -17.46 21.02
C TYR A 27 -5.11 -18.93 21.18
N TYR A 28 -5.90 -19.44 20.24
CA TYR A 28 -6.32 -20.83 20.19
C TYR A 28 -5.32 -21.77 19.50
N GLY A 29 -4.17 -21.26 19.03
CA GLY A 29 -3.04 -22.05 18.55
C GLY A 29 -2.93 -22.19 17.03
N LYS A 30 -3.81 -21.57 16.24
CA LYS A 30 -3.71 -21.55 14.77
C LYS A 30 -3.26 -20.19 14.26
N LYS A 31 -2.45 -20.21 13.20
CA LYS A 31 -1.96 -18.99 12.54
C LYS A 31 -2.47 -18.95 11.11
N TYR A 32 -3.12 -17.86 10.77
CA TYR A 32 -3.62 -17.59 9.43
C TYR A 32 -2.91 -16.34 8.87
N SER A 33 -2.73 -16.27 7.54
CA SER A 33 -2.22 -15.06 6.89
C SER A 33 -3.29 -13.96 6.87
N SER A 34 -2.88 -12.70 6.90
CA SER A 34 -3.79 -11.56 6.79
C SER A 34 -4.55 -11.60 5.45
N GLU A 35 -3.87 -12.01 4.37
CA GLU A 35 -4.46 -12.15 3.04
C GLU A 35 -5.59 -13.17 3.01
N TYR A 36 -5.38 -14.35 3.60
CA TYR A 36 -6.40 -15.39 3.66
C TYR A 36 -7.63 -14.94 4.45
N LEU A 37 -7.42 -14.33 5.62
CA LEU A 37 -8.52 -13.80 6.42
C LEU A 37 -9.20 -12.60 5.75
N SER A 38 -8.46 -11.78 5.00
CA SER A 38 -9.03 -10.68 4.22
C SER A 38 -9.99 -11.18 3.15
N LYS A 39 -9.65 -12.28 2.46
CA LYS A 39 -10.54 -12.93 1.49
C LYS A 39 -11.79 -13.51 2.17
N LEU A 40 -11.64 -14.14 3.34
CA LEU A 40 -12.78 -14.70 4.10
C LEU A 40 -13.68 -13.63 4.71
N CYS A 41 -13.11 -12.53 5.22
CA CYS A 41 -13.86 -11.44 5.83
C CYS A 41 -14.41 -10.44 4.80
N PHE A 42 -14.05 -10.56 3.52
CA PHE A 42 -14.42 -9.65 2.43
C PHE A 42 -14.17 -8.19 2.77
N ALA A 43 -12.88 -7.85 2.95
CA ALA A 43 -12.47 -6.48 3.23
C ALA A 43 -12.81 -5.54 2.07
N THR A 44 -13.37 -4.37 2.39
CA THR A 44 -13.69 -3.28 1.46
C THR A 44 -12.88 -2.03 1.79
N THR A 45 -13.02 -0.95 1.01
CA THR A 45 -12.44 0.37 1.31
C THR A 45 -12.98 0.98 2.61
N GLU A 46 -14.15 0.55 3.06
CA GLU A 46 -14.76 0.97 4.34
C GLU A 46 -14.31 0.09 5.52
N GLY A 47 -13.51 -0.95 5.24
CA GLY A 47 -13.03 -1.91 6.23
C GLY A 47 -13.74 -3.25 6.17
N VAL A 48 -13.83 -3.91 7.32
CA VAL A 48 -14.49 -5.22 7.48
C VAL A 48 -15.71 -5.05 8.36
N SER A 49 -16.85 -5.58 7.93
CA SER A 49 -18.07 -5.55 8.74
C SER A 49 -18.01 -6.59 9.87
N MET A 50 -18.76 -6.36 10.95
CA MET A 50 -18.91 -7.35 12.03
C MET A 50 -19.47 -8.68 11.50
N LEU A 51 -20.35 -8.64 10.49
CA LEU A 51 -20.90 -9.81 9.84
C LEU A 51 -19.81 -10.56 9.06
N GLY A 52 -18.94 -9.85 8.33
CA GLY A 52 -17.82 -10.46 7.62
C GLY A 52 -16.83 -11.19 8.56
N ILE A 53 -16.55 -10.59 9.73
CA ILE A 53 -15.74 -11.25 10.76
C ILE A 53 -16.45 -12.49 11.31
N ASN A 54 -17.77 -12.40 11.52
CA ASN A 54 -18.60 -13.49 12.01
C ASN A 54 -18.59 -14.68 11.06
N ASP A 55 -18.83 -14.45 9.77
CA ASP A 55 -18.90 -15.51 8.77
C ASP A 55 -17.53 -16.16 8.53
N ALA A 56 -16.46 -15.34 8.52
CA ALA A 56 -15.11 -15.84 8.48
C ALA A 56 -14.78 -16.71 9.70
N ALA A 57 -15.17 -16.30 10.91
CA ALA A 57 -14.96 -17.07 12.13
C ALA A 57 -15.74 -18.39 12.09
N ASN A 58 -17.00 -18.39 11.64
CA ASN A 58 -17.80 -19.60 11.48
C ASN A 58 -17.17 -20.56 10.46
N THR A 59 -16.69 -20.05 9.32
CA THR A 59 -15.98 -20.84 8.30
C THR A 59 -14.72 -21.49 8.87
N LEU A 60 -14.01 -20.80 9.77
CA LEU A 60 -12.83 -21.33 10.45
C LEU A 60 -13.15 -22.34 11.56
N GLY A 61 -14.45 -22.55 11.85
CA GLY A 61 -14.91 -23.50 12.88
C GLY A 61 -15.05 -22.90 14.27
N PHE A 62 -15.26 -21.59 14.40
CA PHE A 62 -15.74 -20.99 15.64
C PHE A 62 -17.28 -21.02 15.70
N HIS A 63 -17.80 -21.09 16.92
CA HIS A 63 -19.17 -20.68 17.22
C HIS A 63 -19.14 -19.23 17.68
N THR A 64 -19.92 -18.38 17.05
CA THR A 64 -19.87 -16.93 17.28
C THR A 64 -21.20 -16.41 17.82
N LEU A 65 -21.13 -15.39 18.70
CA LEU A 65 -22.30 -14.72 19.26
C LEU A 65 -22.04 -13.20 19.29
N CYS A 66 -22.78 -12.45 18.46
CA CYS A 66 -22.74 -10.99 18.43
C CYS A 66 -23.87 -10.41 19.26
N VAL A 67 -23.56 -9.66 20.33
CA VAL A 67 -24.56 -9.11 21.25
C VAL A 67 -24.25 -7.69 21.67
N LYS A 68 -25.30 -6.97 22.08
CA LYS A 68 -25.20 -5.70 22.81
C LYS A 68 -25.21 -5.98 24.30
N ILE A 69 -24.09 -5.70 24.97
CA ILE A 69 -23.88 -6.06 26.39
C ILE A 69 -23.49 -4.84 27.22
N ALA A 70 -23.82 -4.82 28.50
CA ALA A 70 -23.42 -3.76 29.42
C ALA A 70 -21.99 -3.98 29.94
N THR A 71 -21.28 -2.88 30.28
CA THR A 71 -19.88 -2.93 30.72
C THR A 71 -19.68 -3.82 31.97
N LYS A 72 -20.66 -3.86 32.87
CA LYS A 72 -20.62 -4.68 34.10
C LYS A 72 -20.66 -6.18 33.84
N ASP A 73 -21.24 -6.60 32.70
CA ASP A 73 -21.40 -8.02 32.37
C ASP A 73 -20.19 -8.58 31.61
N LEU A 74 -19.29 -7.72 31.10
CA LEU A 74 -18.05 -8.15 30.44
C LEU A 74 -17.08 -8.96 31.33
N GLU A 75 -17.25 -8.89 32.64
CA GLU A 75 -16.44 -9.69 33.58
C GLU A 75 -16.94 -11.15 33.69
N LYS A 76 -18.20 -11.40 33.31
CA LYS A 76 -18.85 -12.71 33.47
C LYS A 76 -18.79 -13.60 32.21
N VAL A 77 -18.29 -13.05 31.10
CA VAL A 77 -18.28 -13.74 29.79
C VAL A 77 -16.93 -14.33 29.45
N SER A 78 -16.91 -15.27 28.51
CA SER A 78 -15.69 -15.90 28.03
C SER A 78 -14.84 -14.90 27.21
N LEU A 79 -13.56 -14.78 27.59
CA LEU A 79 -12.57 -13.95 26.91
C LEU A 79 -11.51 -14.85 26.23
N PRO A 80 -10.92 -14.45 25.11
CA PRO A 80 -10.98 -13.13 24.45
C PRO A 80 -12.22 -12.93 23.56
N CYS A 81 -12.67 -11.67 23.42
CA CYS A 81 -13.75 -11.28 22.52
C CYS A 81 -13.38 -10.05 21.66
N ILE A 82 -14.04 -9.88 20.54
CA ILE A 82 -13.87 -8.70 19.67
C ILE A 82 -14.89 -7.65 20.07
N LEU A 83 -14.45 -6.41 20.23
CA LEU A 83 -15.29 -5.26 20.55
C LEU A 83 -15.32 -4.27 19.39
N HIS A 84 -16.49 -3.68 19.11
CA HIS A 84 -16.63 -2.56 18.19
C HIS A 84 -16.34 -1.25 18.92
N TRP A 85 -15.26 -0.59 18.53
CA TRP A 85 -14.65 0.54 19.22
C TRP A 85 -14.82 1.83 18.43
N ASN A 86 -15.17 2.93 19.05
CA ASN A 86 -15.41 4.23 18.40
C ASN A 86 -16.35 4.17 17.19
N GLN A 87 -17.15 3.13 17.04
CA GLN A 87 -18.06 2.87 15.90
C GLN A 87 -17.36 2.68 14.52
N ASN A 88 -16.04 2.67 14.47
CA ASN A 88 -15.26 2.55 13.24
C ASN A 88 -14.01 1.66 13.37
N HIS A 89 -13.79 1.02 14.51
CA HIS A 89 -12.60 0.25 14.79
C HIS A 89 -12.93 -1.05 15.52
N PHE A 90 -12.07 -2.07 15.42
CA PHE A 90 -12.19 -3.33 16.14
C PHE A 90 -10.97 -3.57 17.02
N ILE A 91 -11.20 -4.03 18.24
CA ILE A 91 -10.19 -4.38 19.23
C ILE A 91 -10.50 -5.71 19.91
N VAL A 92 -9.52 -6.36 20.52
CA VAL A 92 -9.70 -7.59 21.28
C VAL A 92 -9.61 -7.31 22.77
N LEU A 93 -10.69 -7.55 23.52
CA LEU A 93 -10.68 -7.56 24.98
C LEU A 93 -10.25 -8.97 25.44
N TYR A 94 -9.12 -9.06 26.16
CA TYR A 94 -8.59 -10.36 26.57
C TYR A 94 -8.56 -10.57 28.09
N LYS A 95 -8.78 -9.53 28.90
CA LYS A 95 -8.84 -9.63 30.36
C LYS A 95 -9.56 -8.43 30.96
N VAL A 96 -10.42 -8.70 31.94
CA VAL A 96 -11.03 -7.70 32.83
C VAL A 96 -10.56 -7.96 34.27
N LYS A 97 -10.30 -6.93 35.05
CA LYS A 97 -9.90 -7.03 36.46
C LYS A 97 -10.80 -6.12 37.31
N ASN A 98 -11.58 -6.76 38.18
CA ASN A 98 -12.45 -6.13 39.17
C ASN A 98 -13.44 -5.10 38.54
N GLY A 99 -13.90 -5.30 37.32
CA GLY A 99 -14.78 -4.37 36.61
C GLY A 99 -14.24 -2.95 36.39
N LYS A 100 -12.96 -2.67 36.77
CA LYS A 100 -12.35 -1.34 36.73
C LYS A 100 -11.21 -1.20 35.73
N LYS A 101 -10.53 -2.29 35.36
CA LYS A 101 -9.41 -2.27 34.40
C LYS A 101 -9.68 -3.26 33.28
N PHE A 102 -9.65 -2.74 32.06
CA PHE A 102 -9.89 -3.45 30.81
C PHE A 102 -8.60 -3.58 30.01
N TYR A 103 -8.14 -4.81 29.81
CA TYR A 103 -6.92 -5.11 29.08
C TYR A 103 -7.28 -5.46 27.63
N VAL A 104 -6.84 -4.63 26.73
CA VAL A 104 -7.22 -4.64 25.32
C VAL A 104 -5.98 -4.86 24.45
N ALA A 105 -6.11 -5.68 23.44
CA ALA A 105 -5.15 -5.76 22.33
C ALA A 105 -5.75 -5.00 21.13
N ASP A 106 -5.22 -3.81 20.89
CA ASP A 106 -5.63 -2.92 19.82
C ASP A 106 -4.66 -3.09 18.63
N PRO A 107 -5.15 -3.47 17.44
CA PRO A 107 -4.31 -3.64 16.26
C PRO A 107 -3.52 -2.39 15.84
N GLY A 108 -4.02 -1.20 16.15
CA GLY A 108 -3.36 0.08 15.86
C GLY A 108 -2.38 0.50 16.96
N LYS A 109 -2.73 0.27 18.23
CA LYS A 109 -2.01 0.82 19.39
C LYS A 109 -1.19 -0.20 20.19
N GLY A 110 -1.45 -1.48 20.01
CA GLY A 110 -0.80 -2.55 20.78
C GLY A 110 -1.59 -2.97 22.03
N LEU A 111 -0.88 -3.41 23.09
CA LEU A 111 -1.51 -3.82 24.33
C LEU A 111 -1.75 -2.60 25.22
N VAL A 112 -3.02 -2.23 25.41
CA VAL A 112 -3.44 -1.04 26.16
C VAL A 112 -4.31 -1.46 27.35
N THR A 113 -4.26 -0.68 28.42
CA THR A 113 -5.13 -0.88 29.59
C THR A 113 -5.95 0.38 29.80
N TYR A 114 -7.27 0.25 29.74
CA TYR A 114 -8.21 1.36 29.96
C TYR A 114 -8.84 1.31 31.35
N GLY A 115 -9.08 2.49 31.92
CA GLY A 115 -9.96 2.65 33.09
C GLY A 115 -11.44 2.54 32.68
N LEU A 116 -12.34 2.39 33.65
CA LEU A 116 -13.77 2.19 33.38
C LEU A 116 -14.41 3.35 32.59
N ASP A 117 -14.10 4.59 32.94
CA ASP A 117 -14.75 5.76 32.34
C ASP A 117 -14.23 6.01 30.91
N GLU A 118 -12.93 5.83 30.71
CA GLU A 118 -12.29 5.90 29.41
C GLU A 118 -12.78 4.78 28.48
N PHE A 119 -12.86 3.55 29.01
CA PHE A 119 -13.40 2.41 28.27
C PHE A 119 -14.84 2.64 27.81
N LYS A 120 -15.70 3.15 28.73
CA LYS A 120 -17.09 3.49 28.40
C LYS A 120 -17.20 4.55 27.30
N LYS A 121 -16.37 5.57 27.37
CA LYS A 121 -16.37 6.68 26.39
C LYS A 121 -16.18 6.19 24.97
N HIS A 122 -15.35 5.17 24.78
CA HIS A 122 -14.97 4.66 23.46
C HIS A 122 -15.81 3.45 23.01
N TRP A 123 -16.32 2.64 23.95
CA TRP A 123 -17.00 1.39 23.59
C TRP A 123 -18.52 1.49 23.55
N VAL A 124 -19.13 2.32 24.39
CA VAL A 124 -20.60 2.44 24.47
C VAL A 124 -21.12 3.08 23.20
N SER A 125 -21.99 2.36 22.48
CA SER A 125 -22.59 2.82 21.24
C SER A 125 -24.09 3.13 21.34
N THR A 126 -24.78 2.56 22.34
CA THR A 126 -26.24 2.71 22.51
C THR A 126 -26.65 2.75 23.96
N LYS A 127 -27.80 3.40 24.23
CA LYS A 127 -28.51 3.29 25.51
C LYS A 127 -29.80 2.51 25.29
N SER A 128 -29.97 1.39 25.97
CA SER A 128 -31.18 0.59 25.93
C SER A 128 -31.65 0.27 27.35
N ASN A 129 -32.92 0.53 27.65
CA ASN A 129 -33.50 0.38 28.99
C ASN A 129 -32.74 1.13 30.10
N GLY A 130 -32.25 2.34 29.82
CA GLY A 130 -31.47 3.14 30.78
C GLY A 130 -30.01 2.69 30.97
N GLU A 131 -29.58 1.58 30.43
CA GLU A 131 -28.21 1.08 30.51
C GLU A 131 -27.39 1.40 29.25
N ALA A 132 -26.13 1.80 29.47
CA ALA A 132 -25.15 2.03 28.44
C ALA A 132 -24.58 0.72 27.96
N LYS A 133 -24.78 0.36 26.67
CA LYS A 133 -24.37 -0.91 26.06
C LYS A 133 -23.44 -0.68 24.87
N GLY A 134 -22.49 -1.59 24.69
CA GLY A 134 -21.61 -1.68 23.52
C GLY A 134 -21.76 -3.01 22.82
N ILE A 135 -21.21 -3.12 21.61
CA ILE A 135 -21.27 -4.34 20.79
C ILE A 135 -20.03 -5.18 21.06
N ALA A 136 -20.24 -6.47 21.31
CA ALA A 136 -19.20 -7.46 21.50
C ALA A 136 -19.52 -8.74 20.68
N MET A 137 -18.47 -9.34 20.11
CA MET A 137 -18.51 -10.64 19.44
C MET A 137 -17.71 -11.64 20.28
N PHE A 138 -18.38 -12.67 20.77
CA PHE A 138 -17.78 -13.79 21.48
C PHE A 138 -17.48 -14.91 20.49
N LEU A 139 -16.33 -15.58 20.68
CA LEU A 139 -15.88 -16.65 19.80
C LEU A 139 -15.47 -17.85 20.64
N GLU A 140 -16.10 -18.98 20.39
CA GLU A 140 -15.78 -20.26 21.04
C GLU A 140 -15.33 -21.27 19.99
N THR A 141 -14.27 -22.02 20.26
CA THR A 141 -13.76 -23.01 19.33
C THR A 141 -14.64 -24.26 19.32
N THR A 142 -15.00 -24.74 18.13
CA THR A 142 -15.62 -26.05 17.94
C THR A 142 -14.57 -27.12 17.58
N PRO A 143 -14.87 -28.41 17.61
CA PRO A 143 -13.97 -29.44 17.08
C PRO A 143 -13.54 -29.20 15.63
N ALA A 144 -14.42 -28.59 14.81
CA ALA A 144 -14.15 -28.23 13.44
C ALA A 144 -12.96 -27.23 13.31
N PHE A 145 -12.80 -26.30 14.27
CA PHE A 145 -11.67 -25.37 14.28
C PHE A 145 -10.33 -26.11 14.27
N PHE A 146 -10.19 -27.20 15.02
CA PHE A 146 -8.94 -27.96 15.12
C PHE A 146 -8.71 -28.89 13.93
N THR A 147 -9.78 -29.38 13.30
CA THR A 147 -9.72 -30.32 12.16
C THR A 147 -9.64 -29.57 10.81
N TYR A 148 -10.02 -28.31 10.76
CA TYR A 148 -9.99 -27.49 9.54
C TYR A 148 -8.56 -27.42 8.98
N LYS A 149 -8.32 -28.12 7.86
CA LYS A 149 -7.05 -28.07 7.13
C LYS A 149 -7.16 -27.00 6.05
N MET A 150 -6.27 -26.03 6.06
CA MET A 150 -6.17 -25.04 4.99
C MET A 150 -5.57 -25.67 3.72
N GLU A 151 -6.23 -25.45 2.60
CA GLU A 151 -5.52 -25.39 1.33
C GLU A 151 -4.65 -24.14 1.36
N GLY A 152 -3.36 -24.26 1.68
CA GLY A 152 -2.44 -23.12 1.70
C GLY A 152 -1.59 -22.94 2.97
N GLU A 153 -1.65 -23.84 3.96
CA GLU A 153 -0.70 -23.82 5.11
C GLU A 153 0.79 -23.86 4.67
N ALA A 154 1.06 -24.33 3.46
CA ALA A 154 2.40 -24.33 2.86
C ALA A 154 2.95 -22.93 2.58
N ASN A 155 2.11 -21.91 2.37
CA ASN A 155 2.53 -20.55 1.98
C ASN A 155 2.95 -19.65 3.15
N LEU A 156 2.76 -20.07 4.40
CA LEU A 156 3.32 -19.38 5.58
C LEU A 156 4.86 -19.46 5.65
N LYS A 157 5.51 -20.31 4.83
CA LYS A 157 6.96 -20.57 4.89
C LYS A 157 7.82 -19.61 4.04
N GLU A 158 7.27 -18.94 3.07
CA GLU A 158 8.03 -17.93 2.32
C GLU A 158 7.71 -16.50 2.77
N LYS A 159 8.03 -16.17 4.02
CA LYS A 159 8.42 -14.78 4.29
C LYS A 159 9.57 -14.50 3.32
N ARG A 160 9.32 -13.69 2.28
CA ARG A 160 10.41 -13.12 1.48
C ARG A 160 11.31 -12.40 2.44
N SER A 161 12.27 -13.15 2.94
CA SER A 161 13.30 -12.78 3.89
C SER A 161 14.16 -11.71 3.21
N PHE A 162 14.98 -10.99 3.98
CA PHE A 162 16.10 -10.17 3.49
C PHE A 162 16.87 -10.78 2.30
N ARG A 163 16.77 -12.09 2.07
CA ARG A 163 17.32 -12.82 0.93
C ARG A 163 16.84 -12.28 -0.43
N PHE A 164 15.60 -11.83 -0.54
CA PHE A 164 15.07 -11.18 -1.75
C PHE A 164 15.81 -9.86 -2.03
N LEU A 165 16.05 -9.07 -0.99
CA LEU A 165 16.78 -7.80 -1.10
C LEU A 165 18.24 -7.99 -1.52
N PHE A 166 18.89 -9.06 -1.05
CA PHE A 166 20.25 -9.40 -1.48
C PHE A 166 20.35 -9.67 -2.99
N GLY A 167 19.27 -10.06 -3.66
CA GLY A 167 19.20 -10.18 -5.10
C GLY A 167 19.55 -8.88 -5.85
N TYR A 168 19.03 -7.75 -5.35
CA TYR A 168 19.33 -6.42 -5.93
C TYR A 168 20.78 -6.02 -5.68
N VAL A 169 21.30 -6.28 -4.49
CA VAL A 169 22.72 -5.98 -4.14
C VAL A 169 23.69 -6.81 -4.98
N LYS A 170 23.40 -8.09 -5.22
CA LYS A 170 24.25 -9.00 -6.00
C LYS A 170 24.52 -8.50 -7.42
N LYS A 171 23.56 -7.81 -8.04
CA LYS A 171 23.71 -7.22 -9.38
C LYS A 171 24.82 -6.15 -9.43
N TYR A 172 25.05 -5.44 -8.32
CA TYR A 172 26.01 -4.34 -8.21
C TYR A 172 27.28 -4.72 -7.44
N ARG A 173 27.60 -6.02 -7.30
CA ARG A 173 28.72 -6.52 -6.48
C ARG A 173 30.08 -5.87 -6.78
N LYS A 174 30.36 -5.47 -8.03
CA LYS A 174 31.62 -4.79 -8.41
C LYS A 174 31.74 -3.42 -7.72
N TYR A 175 30.67 -2.62 -7.73
CA TYR A 175 30.65 -1.31 -7.10
C TYR A 175 30.70 -1.42 -5.55
N PHE A 176 30.00 -2.41 -4.97
CA PHE A 176 30.12 -2.70 -3.55
C PHE A 176 31.55 -3.10 -3.19
N GLY A 177 32.23 -3.89 -4.03
CA GLY A 177 33.66 -4.21 -3.84
C GLY A 177 34.55 -2.97 -3.85
N GLN A 178 34.33 -2.02 -4.75
CA GLN A 178 35.07 -0.74 -4.78
C GLN A 178 34.81 0.11 -3.53
N ILE A 179 33.55 0.15 -3.07
CA ILE A 179 33.20 0.86 -1.83
C ILE A 179 33.89 0.21 -0.63
N ILE A 180 33.87 -1.11 -0.51
CA ILE A 180 34.54 -1.85 0.58
C ILE A 180 36.07 -1.60 0.54
N LEU A 181 36.66 -1.63 -0.65
CA LEU A 181 38.08 -1.29 -0.81
C LEU A 181 38.37 0.13 -0.30
N GLY A 182 37.55 1.11 -0.71
CA GLY A 182 37.64 2.50 -0.22
C GLY A 182 37.48 2.60 1.29
N LEU A 183 36.59 1.81 1.89
CA LEU A 183 36.39 1.74 3.34
C LEU A 183 37.64 1.21 4.04
N ILE A 184 38.26 0.14 3.53
CA ILE A 184 39.49 -0.44 4.09
C ILE A 184 40.62 0.58 4.02
N VAL A 185 40.87 1.19 2.86
CA VAL A 185 41.92 2.19 2.67
C VAL A 185 41.67 3.41 3.57
N GLY A 186 40.43 3.92 3.64
CA GLY A 186 40.05 5.03 4.53
C GLY A 186 40.27 4.72 6.00
N SER A 187 39.97 3.49 6.46
CA SER A 187 40.23 3.04 7.83
C SER A 187 41.75 2.93 8.15
N LEU A 188 42.54 2.45 7.19
CA LEU A 188 44.01 2.39 7.34
C LEU A 188 44.63 3.78 7.43
N LEU A 189 44.17 4.72 6.59
CA LEU A 189 44.62 6.11 6.67
C LEU A 189 44.25 6.75 8.02
N GLN A 190 43.06 6.45 8.52
CA GLN A 190 42.56 6.97 9.80
C GLN A 190 43.35 6.40 10.99
N LEU A 191 43.84 5.15 10.89
CA LEU A 191 44.65 4.48 11.91
C LEU A 191 45.98 5.21 12.18
N VAL A 192 46.55 5.89 11.18
CA VAL A 192 47.84 6.59 11.32
C VAL A 192 47.70 7.87 12.16
N LEU A 193 46.55 8.52 12.18
CA LEU A 193 46.32 9.82 12.82
C LEU A 193 46.62 9.85 14.33
N PRO A 194 46.21 8.87 15.17
CA PRO A 194 46.57 8.85 16.60
C PRO A 194 48.10 8.81 16.85
N PHE A 195 48.82 8.03 16.03
CA PHE A 195 50.26 7.90 16.14
C PHE A 195 50.99 9.20 15.77
N LEU A 196 50.49 9.92 14.75
CA LEU A 196 51.03 11.23 14.40
C LEU A 196 50.76 12.25 15.51
N THR A 197 49.58 12.23 16.14
CA THR A 197 49.26 13.08 17.28
C THR A 197 50.15 12.78 18.47
N GLN A 198 50.40 11.50 18.74
CA GLN A 198 51.36 11.09 19.77
C GLN A 198 52.77 11.61 19.47
N SER A 199 53.26 11.46 18.23
CA SER A 199 54.58 11.86 17.82
C SER A 199 54.82 13.38 17.92
N ILE A 200 53.82 14.21 17.69
CA ILE A 200 53.91 15.67 17.90
C ILE A 200 54.32 15.97 19.35
N VAL A 201 53.70 15.27 20.31
CA VAL A 201 53.92 15.56 21.74
C VAL A 201 55.18 14.91 22.25
N ASP A 202 55.36 13.61 21.97
CA ASP A 202 56.45 12.82 22.56
C ASP A 202 57.81 13.11 21.92
N VAL A 203 57.85 13.56 20.65
CA VAL A 203 59.08 13.88 19.94
C VAL A 203 59.16 15.38 19.67
N GLY A 204 58.21 15.99 19.02
CA GLY A 204 58.25 17.38 18.60
C GLY A 204 58.30 18.36 19.76
N ILE A 205 57.36 18.28 20.70
CA ILE A 205 57.29 19.20 21.85
C ILE A 205 58.44 18.88 22.86
N LYS A 206 58.64 17.60 23.17
CA LYS A 206 59.62 17.19 24.14
C LYS A 206 61.04 17.58 23.74
N ASN A 207 61.41 17.49 22.45
CA ASN A 207 62.68 17.84 21.90
C ASN A 207 62.75 19.29 21.39
N GLN A 208 61.69 20.09 21.52
CA GLN A 208 61.55 21.47 21.04
C GLN A 208 61.89 21.63 19.55
N ASP A 209 61.57 20.56 18.73
CA ASP A 209 61.78 20.53 17.28
C ASP A 209 60.58 21.00 16.50
N ILE A 210 60.59 22.29 16.18
CA ILE A 210 59.49 22.92 15.38
C ILE A 210 59.47 22.35 13.95
N GLY A 211 60.62 21.99 13.38
CA GLY A 211 60.70 21.43 12.03
C GLY A 211 59.98 20.09 11.92
N PHE A 212 60.14 19.20 12.92
CA PHE A 212 59.44 17.95 13.03
C PHE A 212 57.94 18.16 13.19
N VAL A 213 57.47 19.15 13.97
CA VAL A 213 56.03 19.47 14.12
C VAL A 213 55.45 19.88 12.78
N TRP A 214 56.12 20.73 11.98
CA TRP A 214 55.68 21.10 10.65
C TRP A 214 55.62 19.91 9.69
N LEU A 215 56.57 19.00 9.75
CA LEU A 215 56.58 17.77 8.94
C LEU A 215 55.35 16.90 9.24
N ILE A 216 55.04 16.67 10.53
CA ILE A 216 53.87 15.88 10.95
C ILE A 216 52.59 16.57 10.55
N LEU A 217 52.47 17.89 10.68
CA LEU A 217 51.29 18.66 10.26
C LEU A 217 51.04 18.49 8.76
N LEU A 218 52.08 18.55 7.93
CA LEU A 218 51.96 18.31 6.48
C LEU A 218 51.52 16.88 6.18
N GLY A 219 52.01 15.88 6.93
CA GLY A 219 51.60 14.50 6.87
C GLY A 219 50.12 14.33 7.25
N GLN A 220 49.65 14.95 8.33
CA GLN A 220 48.26 14.93 8.76
C GLN A 220 47.34 15.59 7.71
N LEU A 221 47.78 16.70 7.12
CA LEU A 221 47.02 17.40 6.07
C LEU A 221 46.87 16.53 4.82
N MET A 222 47.95 15.87 4.36
CA MET A 222 47.89 14.94 3.23
C MET A 222 46.98 13.76 3.49
N LEU A 223 47.03 13.15 4.69
CA LEU A 223 46.15 12.05 5.08
C LEU A 223 44.70 12.49 5.12
N THR A 224 44.42 13.69 5.64
CA THR A 224 43.04 14.24 5.71
C THR A 224 42.48 14.51 4.31
N ILE A 225 43.28 15.11 3.41
CA ILE A 225 42.89 15.33 2.02
C ILE A 225 42.60 13.98 1.34
N SER A 226 43.51 13.01 1.45
CA SER A 226 43.39 11.69 0.85
C SER A 226 42.11 10.97 1.32
N ARG A 227 41.84 11.01 2.63
CA ARG A 227 40.62 10.47 3.22
C ARG A 227 39.37 11.17 2.68
N THR A 228 39.40 12.50 2.64
CA THR A 228 38.27 13.28 2.13
C THR A 228 37.95 12.93 0.66
N VAL A 229 38.97 12.80 -0.18
CA VAL A 229 38.79 12.38 -1.58
C VAL A 229 38.18 10.98 -1.67
N ILE A 230 38.65 10.03 -0.88
CA ILE A 230 38.10 8.67 -0.81
C ILE A 230 36.62 8.71 -0.38
N ASP A 231 36.29 9.52 0.63
CA ASP A 231 34.91 9.68 1.11
C ASP A 231 34.00 10.30 0.05
N PHE A 232 34.46 11.26 -0.74
CA PHE A 232 33.73 11.83 -1.87
C PHE A 232 33.43 10.78 -2.95
N ILE A 233 34.47 10.03 -3.36
CA ILE A 233 34.29 8.96 -4.37
C ILE A 233 33.30 7.91 -3.87
N ARG A 234 33.43 7.50 -2.61
CA ARG A 234 32.54 6.54 -1.97
C ARG A 234 31.08 7.04 -1.96
N ARG A 235 30.83 8.28 -1.53
CA ARG A 235 29.48 8.87 -1.49
C ARG A 235 28.87 8.95 -2.88
N TRP A 236 29.66 9.29 -3.90
CA TRP A 236 29.22 9.35 -5.28
C TRP A 236 28.81 7.97 -5.81
N LEU A 237 29.64 6.95 -5.60
CA LEU A 237 29.34 5.56 -5.96
C LEU A 237 28.08 5.06 -5.24
N LEU A 238 27.95 5.37 -3.95
CA LEU A 238 26.80 5.01 -3.13
C LEU A 238 25.51 5.63 -3.67
N LEU A 239 25.52 6.92 -3.99
CA LEU A 239 24.36 7.61 -4.56
C LEU A 239 23.95 6.96 -5.88
N HIS A 240 24.90 6.68 -6.76
CA HIS A 240 24.64 6.03 -8.05
C HIS A 240 23.97 4.65 -7.89
N ILE A 241 24.45 3.83 -6.96
CA ILE A 241 23.86 2.51 -6.68
C ILE A 241 22.48 2.66 -6.06
N SER A 242 22.34 3.56 -5.09
CA SER A 242 21.10 3.81 -4.37
C SER A 242 19.98 4.21 -5.31
N LEU A 243 20.23 5.14 -6.24
CA LEU A 243 19.23 5.56 -7.23
C LEU A 243 18.83 4.41 -8.14
N ARG A 244 19.77 3.60 -8.62
CA ARG A 244 19.46 2.45 -9.48
C ARG A 244 18.67 1.35 -8.77
N ILE A 245 19.01 1.05 -7.51
CA ILE A 245 18.27 0.08 -6.70
C ILE A 245 16.85 0.61 -6.45
N ASN A 246 16.71 1.90 -6.10
CA ASN A 246 15.40 2.51 -5.87
C ASN A 246 14.50 2.44 -7.11
N ILE A 247 15.03 2.80 -8.29
CA ILE A 247 14.29 2.69 -9.56
C ILE A 247 13.86 1.24 -9.80
N SER A 248 14.75 0.27 -9.58
CA SER A 248 14.40 -1.14 -9.77
C SER A 248 13.32 -1.60 -8.80
N LEU A 249 13.41 -1.26 -7.51
CA LEU A 249 12.43 -1.63 -6.48
C LEU A 249 11.05 -1.03 -6.77
N VAL A 250 11.00 0.27 -7.11
CA VAL A 250 9.74 0.96 -7.42
C VAL A 250 9.16 0.44 -8.73
N SER A 251 9.99 0.17 -9.75
CA SER A 251 9.55 -0.42 -11.02
C SER A 251 8.95 -1.80 -10.82
N ASP A 252 9.59 -2.68 -10.04
CA ASP A 252 9.08 -4.02 -9.74
C ASP A 252 7.76 -3.96 -8.97
N PHE A 253 7.60 -2.97 -8.10
CA PHE A 253 6.34 -2.70 -7.40
C PHE A 253 5.23 -2.29 -8.37
N PHE A 254 5.48 -1.36 -9.29
CA PHE A 254 4.49 -0.98 -10.31
C PHE A 254 4.16 -2.14 -11.24
N ILE A 255 5.16 -2.91 -11.67
CA ILE A 255 4.92 -4.12 -12.48
C ILE A 255 4.00 -5.09 -11.73
N LYS A 256 4.19 -5.24 -10.41
CA LYS A 256 3.31 -6.09 -9.59
C LYS A 256 1.91 -5.50 -9.48
N LEU A 257 1.76 -4.20 -9.21
CA LEU A 257 0.45 -3.53 -9.16
C LEU A 257 -0.33 -3.72 -10.47
N LEU A 258 0.33 -3.56 -11.63
CA LEU A 258 -0.29 -3.74 -12.93
C LEU A 258 -0.74 -5.18 -13.21
N LYS A 259 -0.26 -6.16 -12.44
CA LYS A 259 -0.66 -7.57 -12.55
C LYS A 259 -1.78 -7.96 -11.59
N LEU A 260 -2.12 -7.10 -10.63
CA LEU A 260 -3.17 -7.39 -9.66
C LEU A 260 -4.57 -7.25 -10.27
N PRO A 261 -5.56 -8.02 -9.77
CA PRO A 261 -6.94 -7.93 -10.24
C PRO A 261 -7.56 -6.57 -9.86
N MET A 262 -8.60 -6.16 -10.62
CA MET A 262 -9.29 -4.88 -10.38
C MET A 262 -9.89 -4.78 -8.98
N SER A 263 -10.40 -5.89 -8.44
CA SER A 263 -10.95 -5.94 -7.07
C SER A 263 -9.97 -5.49 -5.99
N PHE A 264 -8.66 -5.58 -6.22
CA PHE A 264 -7.67 -5.05 -5.30
C PHE A 264 -7.76 -3.52 -5.17
N PHE A 265 -7.91 -2.82 -6.31
CA PHE A 265 -7.97 -1.35 -6.33
C PHE A 265 -9.26 -0.80 -5.72
N ASP A 266 -10.34 -1.59 -5.77
CA ASP A 266 -11.62 -1.23 -5.13
C ASP A 266 -11.57 -1.39 -3.60
N THR A 267 -10.58 -2.12 -3.07
CA THR A 267 -10.45 -2.41 -1.63
C THR A 267 -9.34 -1.62 -0.94
N LYS A 268 -8.53 -0.86 -1.68
CA LYS A 268 -7.39 -0.13 -1.11
C LYS A 268 -7.52 1.38 -1.28
N LEU A 269 -7.23 2.12 -0.22
CA LEU A 269 -7.17 3.57 -0.26
C LEU A 269 -5.89 4.04 -0.97
N MET A 270 -5.99 5.13 -1.71
CA MET A 270 -4.86 5.72 -2.43
C MET A 270 -3.73 6.13 -1.49
N GLY A 271 -4.05 6.67 -0.31
CA GLY A 271 -3.06 7.05 0.70
C GLY A 271 -2.24 5.86 1.22
N ASP A 272 -2.85 4.68 1.36
CA ASP A 272 -2.15 3.46 1.76
C ASP A 272 -1.16 3.00 0.68
N LEU A 273 -1.52 3.11 -0.60
CA LEU A 273 -0.62 2.80 -1.71
C LEU A 273 0.56 3.78 -1.79
N MET A 274 0.30 5.08 -1.60
CA MET A 274 1.35 6.10 -1.52
C MET A 274 2.30 5.84 -0.34
N GLN A 275 1.77 5.44 0.82
CA GLN A 275 2.59 5.09 1.98
C GLN A 275 3.50 3.89 1.70
N ARG A 276 3.01 2.87 0.97
CA ARG A 276 3.83 1.72 0.56
C ARG A 276 4.94 2.11 -0.42
N MET A 277 4.74 3.13 -1.25
CA MET A 277 5.82 3.71 -2.06
C MET A 277 6.92 4.34 -1.19
N ASN A 278 6.54 5.03 -0.11
CA ASN A 278 7.50 5.58 0.85
C ASN A 278 8.28 4.48 1.59
N ASP A 279 7.65 3.32 1.83
CA ASP A 279 8.33 2.16 2.40
C ASP A 279 9.47 1.63 1.52
N HIS A 280 9.36 1.72 0.18
CA HIS A 280 10.47 1.38 -0.72
C HIS A 280 11.69 2.28 -0.51
N SER A 281 11.49 3.56 -0.26
CA SER A 281 12.57 4.50 0.03
C SER A 281 13.29 4.15 1.34
N ARG A 282 12.54 3.72 2.37
CA ARG A 282 13.12 3.24 3.64
C ARG A 282 13.96 1.98 3.45
N VAL A 283 13.44 1.02 2.70
CA VAL A 283 14.15 -0.22 2.35
C VAL A 283 15.41 0.08 1.55
N ASN A 284 15.33 0.96 0.55
CA ASN A 284 16.48 1.38 -0.24
C ASN A 284 17.57 2.05 0.63
N ASN A 285 17.19 2.99 1.49
CA ASN A 285 18.12 3.67 2.40
C ASN A 285 18.82 2.69 3.34
N PHE A 286 18.10 1.71 3.86
CA PHE A 286 18.68 0.65 4.68
C PHE A 286 19.70 -0.18 3.90
N LEU A 287 19.33 -0.66 2.70
CA LEU A 287 20.19 -1.52 1.88
C LEU A 287 21.48 -0.85 1.43
N THR A 288 21.42 0.45 1.16
CA THR A 288 22.53 1.19 0.58
C THR A 288 23.31 1.97 1.65
N GLN A 289 22.65 2.84 2.39
CA GLN A 289 23.32 3.76 3.31
C GLN A 289 23.58 3.12 4.66
N GLN A 290 22.57 2.56 5.32
CA GLN A 290 22.70 2.03 6.68
C GLN A 290 23.60 0.79 6.75
N THR A 291 23.43 -0.15 5.81
CA THR A 291 24.23 -1.37 5.75
C THR A 291 25.72 -1.08 5.51
N LEU A 292 26.05 -0.09 4.66
CA LEU A 292 27.43 0.29 4.41
C LEU A 292 28.02 1.11 5.57
N ASN A 293 27.23 2.00 6.18
CA ASN A 293 27.68 2.75 7.35
C ASN A 293 28.02 1.82 8.51
N ILE A 294 27.17 0.82 8.80
CA ILE A 294 27.48 -0.15 9.86
C ILE A 294 28.68 -1.03 9.52
N THR A 295 28.87 -1.41 8.26
CA THR A 295 30.05 -2.19 7.84
C THR A 295 31.32 -1.40 8.09
N PHE A 296 31.33 -0.10 7.75
CA PHE A 296 32.45 0.80 8.05
C PHE A 296 32.66 0.98 9.55
N ALA A 297 31.59 1.25 10.28
CA ALA A 297 31.63 1.41 11.72
C ALA A 297 32.20 0.18 12.41
N MET A 298 31.79 -1.02 12.01
CA MET A 298 32.29 -2.27 12.55
C MET A 298 33.78 -2.47 12.23
N LEU A 299 34.22 -2.15 11.00
CA LEU A 299 35.64 -2.21 10.64
C LEU A 299 36.46 -1.24 11.49
N THR A 300 36.02 0.00 11.60
CA THR A 300 36.67 1.03 12.43
C THR A 300 36.70 0.61 13.90
N PHE A 301 35.57 0.08 14.42
CA PHE A 301 35.47 -0.42 15.78
C PHE A 301 36.50 -1.53 16.08
N VAL A 302 36.59 -2.53 15.21
CA VAL A 302 37.57 -3.62 15.39
C VAL A 302 39.01 -3.11 15.36
N VAL A 303 39.35 -2.29 14.35
CA VAL A 303 40.70 -1.77 14.18
C VAL A 303 41.12 -0.94 15.39
N PHE A 304 40.33 0.05 15.80
CA PHE A 304 40.66 0.91 16.93
C PHE A 304 40.56 0.20 18.28
N SER A 305 39.70 -0.79 18.43
CA SER A 305 39.62 -1.64 19.63
C SER A 305 40.91 -2.44 19.83
N VAL A 306 41.46 -3.02 18.75
CA VAL A 306 42.71 -3.73 18.77
C VAL A 306 43.87 -2.79 19.18
N VAL A 307 43.92 -1.59 18.58
CA VAL A 307 44.91 -0.59 18.92
C VAL A 307 44.82 -0.17 20.39
N LEU A 308 43.61 0.13 20.87
CA LEU A 308 43.38 0.52 22.26
C LEU A 308 43.79 -0.58 23.24
N PHE A 309 43.54 -1.85 22.91
CA PHE A 309 43.94 -3.00 23.72
C PHE A 309 45.48 -3.09 23.88
N PHE A 310 46.25 -2.80 22.80
CA PHE A 310 47.70 -2.78 22.86
C PHE A 310 48.25 -1.55 23.59
N TYR A 311 47.59 -0.38 23.53
CA TYR A 311 47.95 0.80 24.28
C TYR A 311 47.78 0.62 25.79
N ASN A 312 46.60 0.22 26.23
CA ASN A 312 46.32 -0.03 27.63
C ASN A 312 45.08 -0.96 27.80
N LYS A 313 45.34 -2.18 28.32
CA LYS A 313 44.34 -3.20 28.56
C LYS A 313 43.24 -2.75 29.53
N PHE A 314 43.60 -1.95 30.55
CA PHE A 314 42.65 -1.48 31.57
C PHE A 314 41.70 -0.42 31.01
N VAL A 315 42.22 0.53 30.23
CA VAL A 315 41.41 1.52 29.50
C VAL A 315 40.45 0.82 28.50
N PHE A 316 40.91 -0.20 27.78
CA PHE A 316 40.10 -0.99 26.90
C PHE A 316 38.95 -1.69 27.65
N ALA A 317 39.21 -2.28 28.82
CA ALA A 317 38.19 -2.93 29.64
C ALA A 317 37.10 -1.94 30.10
N ILE A 318 37.49 -0.72 30.54
CA ILE A 318 36.53 0.34 30.90
C ILE A 318 35.68 0.76 29.70
N PHE A 319 36.33 0.95 28.54
CA PHE A 319 35.62 1.28 27.31
C PHE A 319 34.61 0.21 26.92
N LEU A 320 34.98 -1.06 26.98
CA LEU A 320 34.11 -2.19 26.64
C LEU A 320 32.91 -2.26 27.61
N LEU A 321 33.15 -2.15 28.91
CA LEU A 321 32.11 -2.17 29.94
C LEU A 321 31.09 -1.01 29.74
N GLY A 322 31.61 0.20 29.52
CA GLY A 322 30.79 1.37 29.27
C GLY A 322 29.96 1.24 27.97
N SER A 323 30.54 0.64 26.92
CA SER A 323 29.82 0.38 25.66
C SER A 323 28.72 -0.67 25.81
N ILE A 324 28.95 -1.71 26.64
CA ILE A 324 27.93 -2.70 26.98
C ILE A 324 26.79 -2.03 27.78
N LEU A 325 27.09 -1.19 28.76
CA LEU A 325 26.12 -0.46 29.55
C LEU A 325 25.27 0.49 28.66
N TYR A 326 25.93 1.21 27.75
CA TYR A 326 25.28 2.02 26.73
C TYR A 326 24.29 1.18 25.87
N GLY A 327 24.72 0.05 25.34
CA GLY A 327 23.89 -0.86 24.56
C GLY A 327 22.70 -1.41 25.36
N ALA A 328 22.91 -1.82 26.62
CA ALA A 328 21.86 -2.26 27.53
C ALA A 328 20.82 -1.16 27.78
N TRP A 329 21.26 0.08 28.03
CA TRP A 329 20.38 1.23 28.16
C TRP A 329 19.50 1.42 26.92
N MET A 330 20.09 1.42 25.74
CA MET A 330 19.38 1.63 24.48
C MET A 330 18.33 0.53 24.22
N THR A 331 18.64 -0.72 24.53
CA THR A 331 17.72 -1.85 24.30
C THR A 331 16.46 -1.82 25.17
N LEU A 332 16.48 -1.15 26.34
CA LEU A 332 15.31 -0.99 27.21
C LEU A 332 14.16 -0.23 26.51
N PHE A 333 14.47 0.66 25.59
CA PHE A 333 13.50 1.50 24.91
C PHE A 333 12.90 0.86 23.63
N LEU A 334 13.53 -0.18 23.08
CA LEU A 334 13.13 -0.79 21.78
C LEU A 334 11.66 -1.21 21.77
N LYS A 335 11.16 -1.80 22.85
CA LYS A 335 9.75 -2.26 22.92
C LYS A 335 8.75 -1.09 22.89
N ARG A 336 9.04 -0.01 23.63
CA ARG A 336 8.17 1.18 23.67
C ARG A 336 8.21 1.94 22.36
N ARG A 337 9.41 2.06 21.75
CA ARG A 337 9.58 2.68 20.44
C ARG A 337 8.76 1.97 19.39
N LYS A 338 8.81 0.64 19.34
CA LYS A 338 8.04 -0.15 18.40
C LYS A 338 6.53 0.16 18.44
N VAL A 339 5.97 0.32 19.63
CA VAL A 339 4.54 0.66 19.80
C VAL A 339 4.25 2.06 19.25
N LEU A 340 5.09 3.04 19.60
CA LEU A 340 4.94 4.42 19.12
C LEU A 340 5.13 4.55 17.61
N ASP A 341 6.02 3.74 17.00
CA ASP A 341 6.23 3.72 15.56
C ASP A 341 4.96 3.22 14.81
N TYR A 342 4.25 2.23 15.35
CA TYR A 342 2.95 1.80 14.78
C TYR A 342 1.87 2.87 14.95
N GLU A 343 1.75 3.48 16.16
CA GLU A 343 0.80 4.57 16.42
C GLU A 343 1.08 5.78 15.49
N LEU A 344 2.36 6.13 15.32
CA LEU A 344 2.77 7.19 14.40
C LEU A 344 2.42 6.88 12.95
N PHE A 345 2.66 5.64 12.54
CA PHE A 345 2.34 5.19 11.19
C PHE A 345 0.84 5.29 10.90
N GLU A 346 -0.01 4.82 11.82
CA GLU A 346 -1.46 4.88 11.69
C GLU A 346 -1.95 6.33 11.55
N GLN A 347 -1.48 7.23 12.44
CA GLN A 347 -1.85 8.64 12.37
C GLN A 347 -1.35 9.32 11.09
N GLN A 348 -0.20 8.92 10.59
CA GLN A 348 0.34 9.44 9.34
C GLN A 348 -0.45 8.96 8.11
N ALA A 349 -0.93 7.71 8.12
CA ALA A 349 -1.80 7.19 7.08
C ALA A 349 -3.15 7.92 7.06
N ILE A 350 -3.77 8.15 8.24
CA ILE A 350 -5.01 8.94 8.37
C ILE A 350 -4.81 10.36 7.83
N ASN A 351 -3.71 11.01 8.22
CA ASN A 351 -3.39 12.35 7.74
C ASN A 351 -3.20 12.40 6.22
N ASN A 352 -2.49 11.43 5.63
CA ASN A 352 -2.29 11.35 4.19
C ASN A 352 -3.62 11.16 3.45
N ASN A 353 -4.50 10.30 3.94
CA ASN A 353 -5.81 10.06 3.35
C ASN A 353 -6.68 11.33 3.42
N LYS A 354 -6.75 12.01 4.58
CA LYS A 354 -7.50 13.26 4.73
C LYS A 354 -6.93 14.40 3.87
N THR A 355 -5.61 14.49 3.77
CA THR A 355 -4.95 15.48 2.91
C THR A 355 -5.28 15.24 1.44
N TYR A 356 -5.26 13.97 1.01
CA TYR A 356 -5.65 13.60 -0.34
C TYR A 356 -7.11 13.94 -0.62
N GLU A 357 -8.04 13.57 0.27
CA GLU A 357 -9.46 13.90 0.18
C GLU A 357 -9.67 15.41 0.10
N PHE A 358 -9.03 16.19 0.99
CA PHE A 358 -9.12 17.64 1.03
C PHE A 358 -8.72 18.29 -0.32
N ILE A 359 -7.61 17.83 -0.91
CA ILE A 359 -7.11 18.36 -2.18
C ILE A 359 -8.02 17.95 -3.36
N THR A 360 -8.44 16.69 -3.40
CA THR A 360 -9.24 16.17 -4.52
C THR A 360 -10.67 16.68 -4.51
N SER A 361 -11.22 16.98 -3.33
CA SER A 361 -12.58 17.50 -3.13
C SER A 361 -12.63 19.04 -3.09
N MET A 362 -11.54 19.75 -3.44
CA MET A 362 -11.45 21.21 -3.29
C MET A 362 -12.58 21.96 -4.00
N GLN A 363 -13.00 21.50 -5.18
CA GLN A 363 -14.11 22.10 -5.92
C GLN A 363 -15.41 22.03 -5.12
N GLU A 364 -15.72 20.87 -4.56
CA GLU A 364 -16.94 20.69 -3.76
C GLU A 364 -16.90 21.47 -2.45
N ILE A 365 -15.73 21.49 -1.80
CA ILE A 365 -15.50 22.29 -0.59
C ILE A 365 -15.82 23.76 -0.83
N LYS A 366 -15.38 24.29 -1.98
CA LYS A 366 -15.64 25.68 -2.41
C LYS A 366 -17.12 25.94 -2.73
N LEU A 367 -17.76 24.99 -3.44
CA LEU A 367 -19.16 25.11 -3.84
C LEU A 367 -20.12 25.07 -2.63
N GLN A 368 -19.76 24.30 -1.59
CA GLN A 368 -20.59 24.12 -0.40
C GLN A 368 -20.24 25.08 0.76
N ASP A 369 -19.28 26.02 0.56
CA ASP A 369 -18.82 26.98 1.58
C ASP A 369 -18.45 26.29 2.91
N CYS A 370 -17.76 25.13 2.83
CA CYS A 370 -17.43 24.34 4.01
C CYS A 370 -15.93 24.29 4.33
N GLU A 371 -15.14 25.26 3.83
CA GLU A 371 -13.69 25.33 3.97
C GLU A 371 -13.24 25.30 5.42
N GLN A 372 -13.92 26.08 6.28
CA GLN A 372 -13.55 26.22 7.69
C GLN A 372 -13.75 24.90 8.44
N ARG A 373 -14.87 24.23 8.21
CA ARG A 373 -15.16 22.93 8.83
C ARG A 373 -14.15 21.88 8.40
N ARG A 374 -13.87 21.78 7.09
CA ARG A 374 -12.92 20.79 6.55
C ARG A 374 -11.49 21.06 7.01
N ARG A 375 -11.10 22.31 7.13
CA ARG A 375 -9.81 22.70 7.69
C ARG A 375 -9.69 22.25 9.15
N TRP A 376 -10.71 22.47 9.98
CA TRP A 376 -10.70 22.03 11.38
C TRP A 376 -10.64 20.51 11.50
N GLU A 377 -11.39 19.77 10.70
CA GLU A 377 -11.31 18.30 10.67
C GLU A 377 -9.88 17.79 10.33
N TRP A 378 -9.16 18.50 9.48
CA TRP A 378 -7.76 18.22 9.20
C TRP A 378 -6.84 18.67 10.34
N GLU A 379 -7.05 19.84 10.93
CA GLU A 379 -6.31 20.36 12.09
C GLU A 379 -6.43 19.42 13.30
N ASP A 380 -7.61 18.84 13.56
CA ASP A 380 -7.80 17.82 14.60
C ASP A 380 -6.91 16.59 14.35
N THR A 381 -6.81 16.15 13.09
CA THR A 381 -5.91 15.04 12.74
C THR A 381 -4.44 15.42 12.93
N GLN A 382 -4.06 16.67 12.63
CA GLN A 382 -2.71 17.18 12.92
C GLN A 382 -2.43 17.24 14.42
N ALA A 383 -3.43 17.60 15.25
CA ALA A 383 -3.29 17.60 16.69
C ALA A 383 -3.04 16.20 17.25
N ASP A 384 -3.76 15.18 16.75
CA ASP A 384 -3.55 13.79 17.12
C ASP A 384 -2.15 13.30 16.71
N LEU A 385 -1.74 13.60 15.47
CA LEU A 385 -0.40 13.27 14.95
C LEU A 385 0.69 13.95 15.79
N PHE A 386 0.52 15.24 16.12
CA PHE A 386 1.42 15.98 16.98
C PHE A 386 1.52 15.34 18.38
N GLY A 387 0.39 14.91 18.96
CA GLY A 387 0.36 14.21 20.25
C GLY A 387 1.24 12.95 20.24
N VAL A 388 1.18 12.15 19.17
CA VAL A 388 2.01 10.94 19.01
C VAL A 388 3.48 11.31 18.77
N GLN A 389 3.77 12.32 17.93
CA GLN A 389 5.12 12.81 17.69
C GLN A 389 5.77 13.32 18.98
N MET A 390 5.03 14.03 19.84
CA MET A 390 5.53 14.50 21.15
C MET A 390 5.85 13.34 22.10
N LYS A 391 5.03 12.28 22.12
CA LYS A 391 5.35 11.06 22.88
C LYS A 391 6.62 10.39 22.37
N SER A 392 6.78 10.31 21.04
CA SER A 392 7.98 9.76 20.39
C SER A 392 9.24 10.59 20.70
N LEU A 393 9.12 11.93 20.57
CA LEU A 393 10.20 12.85 20.91
C LEU A 393 10.63 12.74 22.39
N LYS A 394 9.67 12.70 23.31
CA LYS A 394 9.94 12.53 24.76
C LYS A 394 10.71 11.23 25.03
N LEU A 395 10.29 10.14 24.37
CA LEU A 395 10.97 8.84 24.49
C LEU A 395 12.41 8.94 23.97
N GLN A 396 12.59 9.53 22.77
CA GLN A 396 13.88 9.73 22.14
C GLN A 396 14.80 10.59 23.01
N GLN A 397 14.33 11.75 23.49
CA GLN A 397 15.11 12.64 24.37
C GLN A 397 15.53 11.96 25.67
N THR A 398 14.63 11.18 26.31
CA THR A 398 14.96 10.42 27.52
C THR A 398 16.06 9.40 27.25
N GLN A 399 15.98 8.72 26.12
CA GLN A 399 16.94 7.73 25.66
C GLN A 399 18.31 8.39 25.34
N GLU A 400 18.30 9.50 24.59
CA GLU A 400 19.50 10.26 24.24
C GLU A 400 20.20 10.85 25.48
N ALA A 401 19.44 11.46 26.40
CA ALA A 401 20.01 12.01 27.63
C ALA A 401 20.76 10.97 28.45
N GLY A 402 20.15 9.78 28.66
CA GLY A 402 20.83 8.70 29.36
C GLY A 402 22.03 8.13 28.62
N SER A 403 21.97 8.04 27.29
CA SER A 403 23.06 7.55 26.45
C SER A 403 24.24 8.51 26.45
N ILE A 404 23.99 9.82 26.35
CA ILE A 404 25.02 10.87 26.45
C ILE A 404 25.67 10.81 27.85
N PHE A 405 24.87 10.74 28.91
CA PHE A 405 25.37 10.64 30.28
C PHE A 405 26.30 9.45 30.47
N ILE A 406 25.90 8.24 30.04
CA ILE A 406 26.72 7.03 30.15
C ILE A 406 28.04 7.19 29.36
N ASN A 407 27.96 7.77 28.16
CA ASN A 407 29.12 7.97 27.30
C ASN A 407 30.09 8.97 27.86
N GLU A 408 29.60 10.11 28.38
CA GLU A 408 30.48 11.14 29.00
C GLU A 408 31.09 10.65 30.30
N VAL A 409 30.35 9.96 31.18
CA VAL A 409 30.91 9.36 32.40
C VAL A 409 32.03 8.36 32.05
N LYS A 410 31.81 7.50 31.06
CA LYS A 410 32.81 6.58 30.54
C LYS A 410 34.08 7.34 30.07
N ASN A 411 33.93 8.40 29.28
CA ASN A 411 35.04 9.20 28.74
C ASN A 411 35.83 9.89 29.87
N ILE A 412 35.11 10.47 30.86
CA ILE A 412 35.71 11.09 32.03
C ILE A 412 36.55 10.06 32.82
N ILE A 413 36.00 8.88 33.13
CA ILE A 413 36.73 7.83 33.87
C ILE A 413 37.98 7.41 33.10
N ILE A 414 37.87 7.23 31.77
CA ILE A 414 39.04 6.86 30.94
C ILE A 414 40.11 7.98 30.96
N THR A 415 39.68 9.24 30.89
CA THR A 415 40.58 10.37 30.92
C THR A 415 41.33 10.43 32.27
N VAL A 416 40.64 10.25 33.40
CA VAL A 416 41.26 10.22 34.75
C VAL A 416 42.24 9.06 34.87
N VAL A 417 41.89 7.86 34.41
CA VAL A 417 42.75 6.68 34.42
C VAL A 417 43.99 6.91 33.54
N ALA A 418 43.82 7.45 32.33
CA ALA A 418 44.96 7.75 31.46
C ALA A 418 45.88 8.84 32.05
N ALA A 419 45.30 9.91 32.63
CA ALA A 419 46.08 10.95 33.32
C ALA A 419 46.87 10.41 34.52
N THR A 420 46.24 9.55 35.33
CA THR A 420 46.92 8.89 36.47
C THR A 420 48.04 8.00 35.99
N ALA A 421 47.87 7.26 34.89
CA ALA A 421 48.93 6.43 34.29
C ALA A 421 50.09 7.29 33.77
N VAL A 422 49.85 8.49 33.28
CA VAL A 422 50.90 9.45 32.89
C VAL A 422 51.68 9.94 34.11
N ILE A 423 50.97 10.31 35.19
CA ILE A 423 51.61 10.77 36.44
C ILE A 423 52.55 9.69 37.04
N HIS A 424 52.14 8.43 36.97
CA HIS A 424 52.87 7.28 37.41
C HIS A 424 54.01 6.82 36.44
N GLY A 425 54.17 7.52 35.30
CA GLY A 425 55.22 7.19 34.31
C GLY A 425 54.93 5.92 33.49
N GLN A 426 53.70 5.36 33.56
CA GLN A 426 53.32 4.17 32.81
C GLN A 426 52.89 4.48 31.36
N MET A 427 52.62 5.76 31.07
CA MET A 427 52.25 6.27 29.76
C MET A 427 52.89 7.63 29.50
N THR A 428 53.14 7.95 28.22
CA THR A 428 53.55 9.31 27.84
C THR A 428 52.32 10.22 27.68
N LEU A 429 52.52 11.54 27.72
CA LEU A 429 51.46 12.51 27.46
C LEU A 429 50.90 12.35 26.05
N GLY A 430 51.76 12.08 25.06
CA GLY A 430 51.36 11.81 23.70
C GLY A 430 50.47 10.55 23.56
N MET A 431 50.81 9.47 24.33
CA MET A 431 49.99 8.27 24.39
C MET A 431 48.57 8.55 24.96
N MET A 432 48.48 9.40 25.99
CA MET A 432 47.17 9.81 26.55
C MET A 432 46.33 10.54 25.51
N LEU A 433 46.90 11.46 24.75
CA LEU A 433 46.18 12.17 23.66
C LEU A 433 45.76 11.23 22.52
N ALA A 434 46.63 10.26 22.18
CA ALA A 434 46.29 9.23 21.20
C ALA A 434 45.12 8.36 21.67
N VAL A 435 45.09 7.97 22.95
CA VAL A 435 43.97 7.24 23.56
C VAL A 435 42.69 8.05 23.50
N GLN A 436 42.70 9.34 23.83
CA GLN A 436 41.53 10.21 23.72
C GLN A 436 41.00 10.30 22.28
N TYR A 437 41.92 10.43 21.30
CA TYR A 437 41.53 10.41 19.88
C TYR A 437 40.89 9.08 19.50
N ILE A 438 41.47 7.94 19.90
CA ILE A 438 40.97 6.60 19.62
C ILE A 438 39.54 6.42 20.19
N ILE A 439 39.32 6.87 21.44
CA ILE A 439 37.98 6.78 22.08
C ILE A 439 36.96 7.62 21.34
N GLY A 440 37.31 8.84 20.91
CA GLY A 440 36.47 9.66 20.06
C GLY A 440 36.06 8.95 18.78
N GLN A 441 36.98 8.19 18.15
CA GLN A 441 36.69 7.40 16.96
C GLN A 441 35.85 6.14 17.24
N LEU A 442 35.93 5.56 18.45
CA LEU A 442 35.16 4.36 18.86
C LEU A 442 33.76 4.67 19.31
N ASN A 443 33.40 5.88 19.72
CA ASN A 443 32.06 6.25 20.15
C ASN A 443 31.09 6.23 18.98
N SER A 444 31.48 6.78 17.82
CA SER A 444 30.62 6.81 16.61
C SER A 444 30.17 5.41 16.12
N PRO A 445 31.03 4.38 16.01
CA PRO A 445 30.57 3.01 15.69
C PRO A 445 29.55 2.44 16.64
N VAL A 446 29.62 2.72 17.93
CA VAL A 446 28.64 2.24 18.91
C VAL A 446 27.29 2.88 18.69
N GLU A 447 27.25 4.19 18.42
CA GLU A 447 26.00 4.90 18.06
C GLU A 447 25.41 4.39 16.71
N GLN A 448 26.27 4.18 15.71
CA GLN A 448 25.84 3.67 14.40
C GLN A 448 25.26 2.25 14.49
N LEU A 449 25.81 1.40 15.38
CA LEU A 449 25.25 0.07 15.62
C LEU A 449 23.82 0.15 16.14
N MET A 450 23.55 1.07 17.06
CA MET A 450 22.20 1.25 17.60
C MET A 450 21.22 1.81 16.55
N ASN A 451 21.65 2.78 15.75
CA ASN A 451 20.85 3.32 14.65
C ASN A 451 20.56 2.25 13.60
N PHE A 452 21.50 1.33 13.38
CA PHE A 452 21.29 0.18 12.50
C PHE A 452 20.19 -0.76 13.04
N PHE A 453 20.17 -1.06 14.35
CA PHE A 453 19.10 -1.87 14.94
C PHE A 453 17.74 -1.22 14.83
N TYR A 454 17.63 0.11 14.96
CA TYR A 454 16.40 0.85 14.74
C TYR A 454 15.94 0.77 13.28
N SER A 455 16.85 1.06 12.35
CA SER A 455 16.57 0.98 10.92
C SER A 455 16.19 -0.44 10.49
N LEU A 456 16.79 -1.47 11.11
CA LEU A 456 16.44 -2.87 10.86
C LEU A 456 15.00 -3.17 11.28
N GLN A 457 14.55 -2.63 12.42
CA GLN A 457 13.18 -2.77 12.89
C GLN A 457 12.19 -2.09 11.94
N ASP A 458 12.45 -0.84 11.53
CA ASP A 458 11.61 -0.06 10.62
C ASP A 458 11.51 -0.74 9.25
N VAL A 459 12.63 -1.22 8.71
CA VAL A 459 12.66 -1.93 7.43
C VAL A 459 11.92 -3.26 7.49
N LYS A 460 11.98 -3.97 8.61
CA LYS A 460 11.22 -5.21 8.77
C LYS A 460 9.70 -4.96 8.63
N ILE A 461 9.19 -3.89 9.22
CA ILE A 461 7.80 -3.48 9.13
C ILE A 461 7.46 -3.08 7.68
N SER A 462 8.31 -2.26 7.05
CA SER A 462 8.14 -1.85 5.65
C SER A 462 8.14 -3.04 4.69
N LEU A 463 9.03 -4.02 4.90
CA LEU A 463 9.08 -5.25 4.11
C LEU A 463 7.84 -6.14 4.29
N GLU A 464 7.29 -6.25 5.51
CA GLU A 464 6.07 -7.00 5.76
C GLU A 464 4.91 -6.42 4.94
N ARG A 465 4.79 -5.08 4.86
CA ARG A 465 3.77 -4.38 4.04
C ARG A 465 3.98 -4.48 2.54
N ILE A 466 5.22 -4.33 2.07
CA ILE A 466 5.57 -4.50 0.65
C ILE A 466 5.31 -5.94 0.21
N ASN A 467 5.67 -6.91 1.05
CA ASN A 467 5.46 -8.32 0.77
C ASN A 467 3.99 -8.71 0.66
N GLU A 468 3.09 -8.07 1.40
CA GLU A 468 1.65 -8.30 1.27
C GLU A 468 1.20 -8.14 -0.18
N ILE A 469 1.63 -7.06 -0.86
CA ILE A 469 1.28 -6.82 -2.27
C ILE A 469 1.97 -7.83 -3.20
N HIS A 470 3.24 -8.13 -2.94
CA HIS A 470 3.98 -9.07 -3.79
C HIS A 470 3.49 -10.52 -3.70
N GLN A 471 2.88 -10.90 -2.58
CA GLN A 471 2.34 -12.25 -2.34
C GLN A 471 0.93 -12.43 -2.92
N MET A 472 0.23 -11.35 -3.23
CA MET A 472 -1.10 -11.44 -3.84
C MET A 472 -1.03 -12.15 -5.20
N ASP A 473 -2.06 -12.92 -5.51
CA ASP A 473 -2.17 -13.63 -6.78
C ASP A 473 -2.25 -12.64 -7.94
N ASP A 474 -1.50 -12.90 -9.00
CA ASP A 474 -1.59 -12.14 -10.24
C ASP A 474 -2.92 -12.47 -10.93
N GLU A 475 -3.55 -11.48 -11.59
CA GLU A 475 -4.80 -11.66 -12.32
C GLU A 475 -4.72 -12.79 -13.37
N ASN A 476 -3.57 -12.96 -14.00
CA ASN A 476 -3.28 -14.00 -14.97
C ASN A 476 -2.24 -15.00 -14.45
N GLY A 477 -2.17 -15.22 -13.14
CA GLY A 477 -1.13 -16.05 -12.51
C GLY A 477 -1.33 -17.56 -12.64
N LYS A 478 -2.49 -18.02 -13.13
CA LYS A 478 -2.73 -19.44 -13.39
C LYS A 478 -2.03 -19.87 -14.65
N GLU A 479 -1.32 -21.01 -14.59
CA GLU A 479 -0.74 -21.63 -15.80
C GLU A 479 -1.84 -22.20 -16.70
N GLY A 480 -1.61 -22.16 -18.02
CA GLY A 480 -2.53 -22.74 -19.00
C GLY A 480 -3.75 -21.88 -19.37
N LEU A 481 -3.73 -20.57 -19.08
CA LEU A 481 -4.78 -19.68 -19.55
C LEU A 481 -4.78 -19.57 -21.09
N LEU A 482 -5.97 -19.70 -21.67
CA LEU A 482 -6.17 -19.66 -23.11
C LEU A 482 -6.05 -18.24 -23.68
N THR A 483 -5.46 -18.14 -24.87
CA THR A 483 -5.37 -16.90 -25.66
C THR A 483 -6.11 -17.03 -27.00
N SER A 484 -7.11 -17.89 -27.04
CA SER A 484 -8.02 -18.09 -28.18
C SER A 484 -9.42 -18.42 -27.68
N ILE A 485 -10.40 -18.14 -28.48
CA ILE A 485 -11.82 -18.48 -28.23
C ILE A 485 -12.19 -19.58 -29.20
N GLU A 486 -12.77 -20.66 -28.66
CA GLU A 486 -13.38 -21.71 -29.45
C GLU A 486 -14.79 -21.28 -29.89
N ASP A 487 -15.11 -21.47 -31.17
CA ASP A 487 -16.41 -21.14 -31.76
C ASP A 487 -16.92 -19.71 -31.46
N LYS A 488 -16.20 -18.71 -31.96
CA LYS A 488 -16.55 -17.29 -31.81
C LYS A 488 -18.00 -16.98 -32.24
N ASN A 489 -18.54 -17.76 -33.18
CA ASN A 489 -19.88 -17.55 -33.74
C ASN A 489 -21.03 -17.79 -32.75
N GLU A 490 -20.79 -18.47 -31.63
CA GLU A 490 -21.82 -18.69 -30.60
C GLU A 490 -22.05 -17.45 -29.71
N GLY A 491 -21.26 -16.38 -29.86
CA GLY A 491 -21.45 -15.14 -29.12
C GLY A 491 -21.02 -15.21 -27.66
N ILE A 492 -21.77 -14.56 -26.76
CA ILE A 492 -21.50 -14.56 -25.31
C ILE A 492 -22.70 -15.20 -24.61
N ASP A 493 -22.44 -16.27 -23.87
CA ASP A 493 -23.47 -17.03 -23.17
C ASP A 493 -23.30 -16.91 -21.66
N ILE A 494 -24.29 -16.33 -21.01
CA ILE A 494 -24.33 -16.05 -19.58
C ILE A 494 -25.38 -16.98 -18.97
N LYS A 495 -25.00 -17.84 -18.00
CA LYS A 495 -25.87 -18.84 -17.40
C LYS A 495 -25.90 -18.71 -15.89
N ASN A 496 -27.08 -18.37 -15.36
CA ASN A 496 -27.43 -18.35 -13.93
C ASN A 496 -26.39 -17.64 -13.08
N ILE A 497 -25.90 -16.46 -13.55
CA ILE A 497 -24.88 -15.75 -12.81
C ILE A 497 -25.47 -15.01 -11.61
N MET A 498 -24.71 -15.12 -10.49
CA MET A 498 -24.96 -14.34 -9.28
C MET A 498 -23.72 -13.52 -8.92
N PHE A 499 -23.96 -12.28 -8.50
CA PHE A 499 -22.87 -11.41 -8.07
C PHE A 499 -23.30 -10.40 -7.00
N LYS A 500 -22.39 -10.16 -6.05
CA LYS A 500 -22.44 -9.10 -5.05
C LYS A 500 -21.07 -8.45 -4.97
N TYR A 501 -21.01 -7.14 -4.82
CA TYR A 501 -19.74 -6.45 -4.51
C TYR A 501 -19.28 -6.76 -3.08
N ASP A 502 -20.22 -6.76 -2.13
CA ASP A 502 -20.00 -7.26 -0.78
C ASP A 502 -20.81 -8.57 -0.64
N PRO A 503 -20.17 -9.73 -0.49
CA PRO A 503 -20.84 -11.03 -0.34
C PRO A 503 -21.82 -11.07 0.83
N HIS A 504 -21.62 -10.20 1.84
CA HIS A 504 -22.52 -10.09 3.00
C HIS A 504 -23.68 -9.12 2.80
N ALA A 505 -23.72 -8.40 1.67
CA ALA A 505 -24.87 -7.54 1.34
C ALA A 505 -26.15 -8.37 1.30
N LEU A 506 -27.21 -7.82 1.89
CA LEU A 506 -28.53 -8.48 1.88
C LEU A 506 -29.10 -8.61 0.47
N ARG A 507 -28.82 -7.64 -0.39
CA ARG A 507 -29.29 -7.64 -1.78
C ARG A 507 -28.15 -8.05 -2.72
N LYS A 508 -28.47 -8.92 -3.67
CA LYS A 508 -27.59 -9.26 -4.78
C LYS A 508 -27.63 -8.12 -5.81
N THR A 509 -26.48 -7.80 -6.39
CA THR A 509 -26.41 -6.83 -7.49
C THR A 509 -26.85 -7.47 -8.81
N ILE A 510 -26.49 -8.74 -9.00
CA ILE A 510 -26.95 -9.61 -10.09
C ILE A 510 -27.48 -10.88 -9.43
N ASP A 511 -28.70 -11.29 -9.78
CA ASP A 511 -29.40 -12.44 -9.20
C ASP A 511 -30.00 -13.31 -10.29
N ASP A 512 -29.42 -14.48 -10.51
CA ASP A 512 -29.87 -15.49 -11.47
C ASP A 512 -30.04 -14.97 -12.91
N VAL A 513 -29.08 -14.19 -13.41
CA VAL A 513 -29.12 -13.63 -14.76
C VAL A 513 -28.65 -14.66 -15.77
N SER A 514 -29.51 -14.95 -16.75
CA SER A 514 -29.22 -15.78 -17.92
C SER A 514 -29.54 -15.01 -19.19
N ILE A 515 -28.53 -14.78 -20.05
CA ILE A 515 -28.64 -14.00 -21.29
C ILE A 515 -27.73 -14.62 -22.35
N HIS A 516 -28.25 -14.75 -23.56
CA HIS A 516 -27.45 -15.02 -24.74
C HIS A 516 -27.27 -13.74 -25.56
N ILE A 517 -26.03 -13.33 -25.82
CA ILE A 517 -25.64 -12.18 -26.64
C ILE A 517 -25.15 -12.72 -27.99
N PRO A 518 -25.92 -12.55 -29.08
CA PRO A 518 -25.60 -13.16 -30.38
C PRO A 518 -24.35 -12.56 -31.00
N HIS A 519 -23.52 -13.38 -31.64
CA HIS A 519 -22.34 -12.93 -32.36
C HIS A 519 -22.70 -12.00 -33.53
N GLY A 520 -21.91 -10.95 -33.71
CA GLY A 520 -22.06 -10.00 -34.81
C GLY A 520 -23.34 -9.14 -34.77
N LYS A 521 -24.02 -9.10 -33.62
CA LYS A 521 -25.25 -8.37 -33.36
C LYS A 521 -25.13 -7.31 -32.30
N VAL A 522 -26.06 -6.37 -32.28
CA VAL A 522 -26.13 -5.31 -31.27
C VAL A 522 -27.16 -5.70 -30.21
N THR A 523 -26.71 -5.86 -28.97
CA THR A 523 -27.55 -6.10 -27.79
C THR A 523 -27.59 -4.87 -26.92
N ALA A 524 -28.79 -4.31 -26.68
CA ALA A 524 -28.99 -3.20 -25.75
C ALA A 524 -29.42 -3.71 -24.38
N ILE A 525 -28.79 -3.26 -23.33
CA ILE A 525 -29.16 -3.54 -21.94
C ILE A 525 -29.81 -2.28 -21.35
N VAL A 526 -31.05 -2.39 -20.92
CA VAL A 526 -31.85 -1.28 -20.39
C VAL A 526 -32.39 -1.62 -19.00
N GLY A 527 -32.77 -0.62 -18.22
CA GLY A 527 -33.32 -0.79 -16.88
C GLY A 527 -33.15 0.46 -16.02
N ALA A 528 -33.73 0.47 -14.83
CA ALA A 528 -33.61 1.56 -13.87
C ALA A 528 -32.15 1.77 -13.42
N SER A 529 -31.83 2.96 -12.90
CA SER A 529 -30.53 3.20 -12.28
C SER A 529 -30.35 2.24 -11.10
N GLY A 530 -29.14 1.66 -10.98
CA GLY A 530 -28.84 0.66 -9.94
C GLY A 530 -29.36 -0.75 -10.21
N SER A 531 -29.93 -1.06 -11.39
CA SER A 531 -30.43 -2.40 -11.73
C SER A 531 -29.34 -3.44 -12.04
N GLY A 532 -28.06 -3.06 -12.10
CA GLY A 532 -26.92 -3.97 -12.32
C GLY A 532 -26.31 -3.95 -13.72
N LYS A 533 -26.72 -3.05 -14.63
CA LYS A 533 -26.25 -2.97 -16.03
C LYS A 533 -24.73 -2.82 -16.17
N THR A 534 -24.16 -1.81 -15.54
CA THR A 534 -22.69 -1.57 -15.51
C THR A 534 -21.95 -2.74 -14.89
N THR A 535 -22.53 -3.34 -13.84
CA THR A 535 -21.94 -4.52 -13.17
C THR A 535 -21.87 -5.71 -14.13
N LEU A 536 -22.91 -5.94 -14.94
CA LEU A 536 -22.93 -7.02 -15.94
C LEU A 536 -21.80 -6.83 -16.96
N ILE A 537 -21.58 -5.61 -17.49
CA ILE A 537 -20.45 -5.31 -18.39
C ILE A 537 -19.10 -5.61 -17.68
N ARG A 538 -18.93 -5.19 -16.44
CA ARG A 538 -17.69 -5.45 -15.68
C ARG A 538 -17.42 -6.94 -15.49
N LEU A 539 -18.48 -7.75 -15.27
CA LEU A 539 -18.37 -9.21 -15.20
C LEU A 539 -17.97 -9.84 -16.54
N ILE A 540 -18.57 -9.40 -17.65
CA ILE A 540 -18.21 -9.86 -19.00
C ILE A 540 -16.76 -9.46 -19.36
N LEU A 541 -16.27 -8.33 -18.89
CA LEU A 541 -14.88 -7.90 -19.07
C LEU A 541 -13.89 -8.63 -18.12
N GLY A 542 -14.41 -9.48 -17.22
CA GLY A 542 -13.63 -10.25 -16.27
C GLY A 542 -12.97 -9.40 -15.19
N TYR A 543 -13.58 -8.28 -14.76
CA TYR A 543 -13.09 -7.47 -13.65
C TYR A 543 -13.25 -8.19 -12.32
N TYR A 544 -14.38 -8.92 -12.18
CA TYR A 544 -14.69 -9.69 -10.97
C TYR A 544 -15.05 -11.13 -11.34
N PRO A 545 -14.75 -12.10 -10.48
CA PRO A 545 -15.29 -13.45 -10.61
C PRO A 545 -16.79 -13.45 -10.26
N VAL A 546 -17.57 -14.25 -10.94
CA VAL A 546 -18.97 -14.52 -10.55
C VAL A 546 -19.00 -15.42 -9.31
N LEU A 547 -20.01 -15.23 -8.42
CA LEU A 547 -20.19 -16.09 -7.25
C LEU A 547 -20.76 -17.44 -7.65
N GLU A 548 -21.75 -17.45 -8.53
CA GLU A 548 -22.40 -18.64 -9.07
C GLU A 548 -22.62 -18.44 -10.56
N GLY A 549 -22.83 -19.54 -11.29
CA GLY A 549 -23.04 -19.52 -12.73
C GLY A 549 -21.76 -19.46 -13.53
N LYS A 550 -21.88 -19.21 -14.84
CA LYS A 550 -20.76 -19.16 -15.80
C LYS A 550 -21.00 -18.11 -16.87
N ILE A 551 -19.91 -17.52 -17.34
CA ILE A 551 -19.88 -16.65 -18.53
C ILE A 551 -18.95 -17.32 -19.55
N ASN A 552 -19.52 -17.71 -20.69
CA ASN A 552 -18.77 -18.28 -21.80
C ASN A 552 -18.67 -17.26 -22.94
N ILE A 553 -17.48 -17.14 -23.52
CA ILE A 553 -17.24 -16.40 -24.75
C ILE A 553 -17.04 -17.43 -25.86
N GLY A 554 -17.99 -17.55 -26.78
CA GLY A 554 -18.09 -18.75 -27.58
C GLY A 554 -18.27 -19.97 -26.66
N ASN A 555 -17.52 -21.04 -26.89
CA ASN A 555 -17.49 -22.22 -26.03
C ASN A 555 -16.46 -22.14 -24.87
N THR A 556 -15.81 -21.00 -24.68
CA THR A 556 -14.72 -20.87 -23.72
C THR A 556 -15.17 -20.14 -22.47
N ASP A 557 -15.03 -20.75 -21.28
CA ASP A 557 -15.27 -20.08 -19.98
C ASP A 557 -14.30 -18.91 -19.79
N ILE A 558 -14.85 -17.73 -19.46
CA ILE A 558 -14.08 -16.51 -19.21
C ILE A 558 -12.99 -16.68 -18.12
N ASN A 559 -13.20 -17.57 -17.15
CA ASN A 559 -12.22 -17.85 -16.10
C ASN A 559 -10.99 -18.64 -16.60
N LYS A 560 -11.10 -19.26 -17.77
CA LYS A 560 -9.99 -19.97 -18.44
C LYS A 560 -9.26 -19.07 -19.45
N LEU A 561 -9.80 -17.88 -19.76
CA LEU A 561 -9.17 -16.93 -20.68
C LEU A 561 -8.12 -16.06 -19.96
N ASN A 562 -7.04 -15.76 -20.65
CA ASN A 562 -6.11 -14.72 -20.24
C ASN A 562 -6.82 -13.36 -20.30
N LYS A 563 -7.03 -12.71 -19.15
CA LYS A 563 -7.82 -11.46 -19.04
C LYS A 563 -7.22 -10.33 -19.87
N LYS A 564 -5.89 -10.22 -19.93
CA LYS A 564 -5.21 -9.21 -20.73
C LYS A 564 -5.46 -9.44 -22.23
N TRP A 565 -5.40 -10.69 -22.68
CA TRP A 565 -5.70 -11.06 -24.06
C TRP A 565 -7.18 -10.78 -24.37
N TRP A 566 -8.12 -11.19 -23.50
CA TRP A 566 -9.55 -10.93 -23.66
C TRP A 566 -9.84 -9.43 -23.82
N ARG A 567 -9.34 -8.61 -22.91
CA ARG A 567 -9.52 -7.15 -22.98
C ARG A 567 -8.92 -6.51 -24.21
N ARG A 568 -7.91 -7.15 -24.83
CA ARG A 568 -7.37 -6.71 -26.15
C ARG A 568 -8.38 -6.90 -27.28
N GLN A 569 -9.24 -7.92 -27.21
CA GLN A 569 -10.31 -8.15 -28.19
C GLN A 569 -11.51 -7.23 -27.98
N CYS A 570 -11.58 -6.52 -26.84
CA CYS A 570 -12.71 -5.67 -26.46
C CYS A 570 -12.40 -4.17 -26.66
N GLY A 571 -13.30 -3.42 -27.29
CA GLY A 571 -13.34 -1.96 -27.24
C GLY A 571 -14.33 -1.54 -26.16
N VAL A 572 -13.87 -0.71 -25.21
CA VAL A 572 -14.69 -0.41 -24.03
C VAL A 572 -14.79 1.11 -23.84
N VAL A 573 -16.00 1.60 -23.65
CA VAL A 573 -16.28 2.97 -23.20
C VAL A 573 -17.10 2.86 -21.93
N MET A 574 -16.49 3.14 -20.78
CA MET A 574 -17.17 3.16 -19.49
C MET A 574 -17.70 4.56 -19.17
N GLN A 575 -18.71 4.64 -18.34
CA GLN A 575 -19.32 5.89 -17.87
C GLN A 575 -18.25 6.84 -17.26
N ASP A 576 -17.37 6.30 -16.41
CA ASP A 576 -16.30 7.03 -15.73
C ASP A 576 -14.95 6.94 -16.46
N GLY A 577 -14.96 6.95 -17.79
CA GLY A 577 -13.74 6.82 -18.57
C GLY A 577 -12.72 7.94 -18.29
N VAL A 578 -11.43 7.62 -18.23
CA VAL A 578 -10.34 8.54 -17.89
C VAL A 578 -9.59 9.01 -19.13
N ILE A 579 -9.30 10.34 -19.17
CA ILE A 579 -8.38 10.95 -20.13
C ILE A 579 -7.02 11.12 -19.44
N PHE A 580 -5.98 10.59 -20.07
CA PHE A 580 -4.61 10.73 -19.60
C PHE A 580 -4.05 12.13 -19.91
N SER A 581 -3.15 12.65 -19.09
CA SER A 581 -2.44 13.93 -19.31
C SER A 581 -1.41 13.80 -20.44
N GLU A 582 -1.87 13.49 -21.65
CA GLU A 582 -1.09 13.24 -22.87
C GLU A 582 -1.71 13.95 -24.08
N SER A 583 -1.10 13.79 -25.27
CA SER A 583 -1.68 14.31 -26.50
C SER A 583 -3.00 13.62 -26.85
N ILE A 584 -3.86 14.29 -27.65
CA ILE A 584 -5.10 13.69 -28.16
C ILE A 584 -4.78 12.40 -28.92
N ALA A 585 -3.74 12.40 -29.75
CA ALA A 585 -3.32 11.22 -30.50
C ALA A 585 -3.02 10.04 -29.57
N ARG A 586 -2.26 10.26 -28.49
CA ARG A 586 -1.93 9.23 -27.48
C ARG A 586 -3.13 8.79 -26.67
N ASN A 587 -4.09 9.67 -26.41
CA ASN A 587 -5.34 9.33 -25.75
C ASN A 587 -6.27 8.47 -26.60
N ILE A 588 -6.21 8.59 -27.91
CA ILE A 588 -6.97 7.75 -28.84
C ILE A 588 -6.20 6.44 -29.11
N ALA A 589 -4.91 6.54 -29.48
CA ALA A 589 -4.03 5.40 -29.71
C ALA A 589 -3.25 5.08 -28.42
N VAL A 590 -3.88 4.37 -27.49
CA VAL A 590 -3.28 4.01 -26.18
C VAL A 590 -2.24 2.89 -26.29
N ASP A 591 -2.09 2.28 -27.48
CA ASP A 591 -1.18 1.17 -27.72
C ASP A 591 0.30 1.63 -27.71
N ASP A 592 1.22 0.69 -27.39
CA ASP A 592 2.68 0.94 -27.31
C ASP A 592 3.35 1.12 -28.67
N GLY A 593 2.63 0.92 -29.77
CA GLY A 593 3.13 1.01 -31.13
C GLY A 593 3.20 2.43 -31.72
N ASP A 594 3.69 2.52 -32.95
CA ASP A 594 3.59 3.73 -33.73
C ASP A 594 2.14 4.05 -34.08
N ILE A 595 1.76 5.32 -33.99
CA ILE A 595 0.39 5.76 -34.23
C ILE A 595 0.11 5.74 -35.73
N ASP A 596 -0.84 4.90 -36.17
CA ASP A 596 -1.36 4.90 -37.52
C ASP A 596 -2.24 6.13 -37.74
N LYS A 597 -1.77 7.02 -38.61
CA LYS A 597 -2.42 8.32 -38.88
C LYS A 597 -3.76 8.18 -39.58
N GLU A 598 -3.91 7.23 -40.53
CA GLU A 598 -5.17 7.03 -41.25
C GLU A 598 -6.24 6.46 -40.33
N ARG A 599 -5.85 5.50 -39.52
CA ARG A 599 -6.72 4.88 -38.52
C ARG A 599 -7.12 5.90 -37.42
N LEU A 600 -6.18 6.79 -37.02
CA LEU A 600 -6.45 7.86 -36.06
C LEU A 600 -7.48 8.85 -36.60
N LEU A 601 -7.32 9.29 -37.85
CA LEU A 601 -8.24 10.22 -38.51
C LEU A 601 -9.64 9.60 -38.66
N LYS A 602 -9.72 8.33 -39.10
CA LYS A 602 -10.96 7.59 -39.23
C LYS A 602 -11.69 7.43 -37.89
N ALA A 603 -10.95 7.11 -36.83
CA ALA A 603 -11.52 6.98 -35.49
C ALA A 603 -12.05 8.33 -34.96
N ALA A 604 -11.33 9.41 -35.18
CA ALA A 604 -11.77 10.76 -34.83
C ALA A 604 -12.99 11.23 -35.64
N GLU A 605 -13.11 10.80 -36.88
CA GLU A 605 -14.25 11.10 -37.75
C GLU A 605 -15.50 10.36 -37.31
N ILE A 606 -15.39 9.06 -37.03
CA ILE A 606 -16.51 8.22 -36.52
C ILE A 606 -17.03 8.80 -35.19
N ALA A 607 -16.15 9.23 -34.32
CA ALA A 607 -16.50 9.86 -33.04
C ALA A 607 -16.88 11.34 -33.13
N CYS A 608 -17.00 11.91 -34.33
CA CYS A 608 -17.33 13.33 -34.58
C CYS A 608 -16.48 14.32 -33.78
N ILE A 609 -15.18 14.00 -33.52
CA ILE A 609 -14.25 14.88 -32.80
C ILE A 609 -13.19 15.51 -33.70
N LYS A 610 -13.09 15.05 -34.98
CA LYS A 610 -12.05 15.48 -35.94
C LYS A 610 -12.02 16.99 -36.15
N ASP A 611 -13.16 17.60 -36.39
CA ASP A 611 -13.23 19.06 -36.68
C ASP A 611 -12.79 19.89 -35.49
N TYR A 612 -13.22 19.51 -34.29
CA TYR A 612 -12.75 20.14 -33.06
C TYR A 612 -11.22 20.02 -32.92
N VAL A 613 -10.67 18.83 -33.14
CA VAL A 613 -9.22 18.59 -33.02
C VAL A 613 -8.44 19.35 -34.09
N MET A 614 -8.94 19.40 -35.32
CA MET A 614 -8.27 20.11 -36.42
C MET A 614 -8.31 21.64 -36.26
N ALA A 615 -9.27 22.18 -35.51
CA ALA A 615 -9.34 23.60 -35.15
C ALA A 615 -8.33 24.00 -34.05
N LEU A 616 -7.77 23.06 -33.33
CA LEU A 616 -6.76 23.34 -32.30
C LEU A 616 -5.39 23.68 -32.94
N PRO A 617 -4.60 24.59 -32.36
CA PRO A 617 -3.30 24.97 -32.90
C PRO A 617 -2.32 23.83 -33.14
N LEU A 618 -2.27 22.88 -32.21
CA LEU A 618 -1.40 21.69 -32.28
C LEU A 618 -2.13 20.41 -32.74
N LYS A 619 -3.40 20.56 -33.17
CA LYS A 619 -4.23 19.48 -33.68
C LYS A 619 -4.16 18.23 -32.75
N PHE A 620 -3.88 17.05 -33.27
CA PHE A 620 -3.74 15.81 -32.52
C PHE A 620 -2.58 15.78 -31.52
N ASN A 621 -1.61 16.69 -31.64
CA ASN A 621 -0.51 16.83 -30.68
C ASN A 621 -0.88 17.71 -29.47
N THR A 622 -2.08 18.28 -29.44
CA THR A 622 -2.56 19.07 -28.30
C THR A 622 -2.62 18.20 -27.05
N LYS A 623 -1.94 18.63 -25.98
CA LYS A 623 -1.97 17.97 -24.68
C LYS A 623 -3.32 18.27 -24.00
N ILE A 624 -3.98 17.21 -23.53
CA ILE A 624 -5.28 17.24 -22.83
C ILE A 624 -5.17 16.57 -21.47
N GLY A 625 -6.24 16.57 -20.70
CA GLY A 625 -6.26 16.00 -19.36
C GLY A 625 -6.01 17.05 -18.29
N ARG A 626 -5.60 16.61 -17.09
CA ARG A 626 -5.46 17.48 -15.92
C ARG A 626 -4.45 18.63 -16.12
N ASP A 627 -3.37 18.37 -16.86
CA ASP A 627 -2.26 19.32 -17.10
C ASP A 627 -2.30 19.93 -18.51
N GLY A 628 -3.40 19.82 -19.23
CA GLY A 628 -3.55 20.27 -20.60
C GLY A 628 -4.81 21.09 -20.82
N VAL A 629 -5.23 21.19 -22.09
CA VAL A 629 -6.47 21.87 -22.47
C VAL A 629 -7.67 21.15 -21.84
N GLY A 630 -8.51 21.90 -21.14
CA GLY A 630 -9.74 21.39 -20.55
C GLY A 630 -10.70 20.93 -21.66
N LEU A 631 -11.36 19.80 -21.42
CA LEU A 631 -12.36 19.23 -22.32
C LEU A 631 -13.75 19.33 -21.70
N SER A 632 -14.76 19.64 -22.50
CA SER A 632 -16.13 19.44 -22.08
C SER A 632 -16.42 17.94 -21.90
N GLN A 633 -17.44 17.59 -21.10
CA GLN A 633 -17.80 16.19 -20.88
C GLN A 633 -18.14 15.46 -22.19
N GLY A 634 -18.81 16.13 -23.14
CA GLY A 634 -19.08 15.56 -24.46
C GLY A 634 -17.83 15.37 -25.32
N GLN A 635 -16.84 16.29 -25.25
CA GLN A 635 -15.55 16.09 -25.93
C GLN A 635 -14.75 14.92 -25.33
N LYS A 636 -14.77 14.78 -24.00
CA LYS A 636 -14.17 13.65 -23.30
C LYS A 636 -14.78 12.32 -23.77
N GLN A 637 -16.09 12.23 -23.81
CA GLN A 637 -16.78 11.02 -24.30
C GLN A 637 -16.42 10.70 -25.76
N ARG A 638 -16.41 11.70 -26.65
CA ARG A 638 -16.02 11.48 -28.06
C ARG A 638 -14.59 10.98 -28.21
N ILE A 639 -13.64 11.42 -27.38
CA ILE A 639 -12.29 10.88 -27.38
C ILE A 639 -12.28 9.42 -26.88
N LEU A 640 -13.08 9.07 -25.87
CA LEU A 640 -13.19 7.69 -25.40
C LEU A 640 -13.83 6.76 -26.45
N ILE A 641 -14.82 7.25 -27.20
CA ILE A 641 -15.39 6.55 -28.35
C ILE A 641 -14.32 6.37 -29.44
N ALA A 642 -13.58 7.42 -29.80
CA ALA A 642 -12.49 7.33 -30.78
C ALA A 642 -11.42 6.31 -30.37
N ARG A 643 -11.11 6.21 -29.06
CA ARG A 643 -10.20 5.21 -28.48
C ARG A 643 -10.70 3.78 -28.75
N ALA A 644 -11.97 3.52 -28.49
CA ALA A 644 -12.58 2.20 -28.73
C ALA A 644 -12.61 1.87 -30.22
N VAL A 645 -12.92 2.83 -31.08
CA VAL A 645 -12.94 2.67 -32.55
C VAL A 645 -11.53 2.46 -33.11
N TYR A 646 -10.53 3.22 -32.64
CA TYR A 646 -9.14 3.07 -33.08
C TYR A 646 -8.61 1.65 -32.85
N LYS A 647 -9.00 1.02 -31.76
CA LYS A 647 -8.61 -0.36 -31.44
C LYS A 647 -9.14 -1.38 -32.43
N ASN A 648 -10.21 -1.11 -33.14
CA ASN A 648 -10.94 -1.97 -34.08
C ASN A 648 -11.20 -3.40 -33.53
N PRO A 649 -11.89 -3.53 -32.39
CA PRO A 649 -12.09 -4.79 -31.69
C PRO A 649 -13.21 -5.64 -32.32
N ASP A 650 -13.23 -6.96 -32.01
CA ASP A 650 -14.32 -7.87 -32.35
C ASP A 650 -15.53 -7.68 -31.43
N TYR A 651 -15.32 -7.28 -30.18
CA TYR A 651 -16.32 -7.05 -29.15
C TYR A 651 -16.31 -5.59 -28.69
N ILE A 652 -17.48 -4.96 -28.58
CA ILE A 652 -17.62 -3.57 -28.17
C ILE A 652 -18.56 -3.48 -27.00
N PHE A 653 -18.14 -2.78 -25.94
CA PHE A 653 -18.94 -2.53 -24.74
C PHE A 653 -19.04 -1.03 -24.50
N LEU A 654 -20.26 -0.52 -24.53
CA LEU A 654 -20.56 0.90 -24.34
C LEU A 654 -21.46 1.07 -23.11
N ASP A 655 -20.95 1.70 -22.08
CA ASP A 655 -21.70 2.00 -20.87
C ASP A 655 -22.00 3.49 -20.82
N GLU A 656 -23.25 3.86 -21.15
CA GLU A 656 -23.76 5.24 -21.20
C GLU A 656 -22.88 6.19 -22.05
N ALA A 657 -22.31 5.69 -23.12
CA ALA A 657 -21.30 6.39 -23.91
C ALA A 657 -21.80 7.66 -24.63
N THR A 658 -23.10 7.91 -24.68
CA THR A 658 -23.70 9.06 -25.39
C THR A 658 -24.44 10.05 -24.49
N ASN A 659 -24.50 9.81 -23.17
CA ASN A 659 -25.34 10.59 -22.24
C ASN A 659 -25.00 12.07 -22.16
N SER A 660 -23.72 12.44 -22.30
CA SER A 660 -23.24 13.84 -22.21
C SER A 660 -23.14 14.54 -23.57
N LEU A 661 -23.69 13.93 -24.64
CA LEU A 661 -23.66 14.51 -25.98
C LEU A 661 -24.92 15.35 -26.23
N ASP A 662 -24.75 16.42 -26.99
CA ASP A 662 -25.88 17.17 -27.55
C ASP A 662 -26.59 16.35 -28.65
N ALA A 663 -27.88 16.60 -28.87
CA ALA A 663 -28.73 15.78 -29.73
C ALA A 663 -28.22 15.65 -31.19
N ASN A 664 -27.59 16.69 -31.75
CA ASN A 664 -27.06 16.67 -33.11
C ASN A 664 -25.82 15.77 -33.22
N ASN A 665 -24.87 15.92 -32.30
CA ASN A 665 -23.68 15.10 -32.28
C ASN A 665 -24.01 13.65 -31.90
N GLU A 666 -24.95 13.42 -30.99
CA GLU A 666 -25.42 12.08 -30.64
C GLU A 666 -25.93 11.33 -31.87
N ARG A 667 -26.83 11.96 -32.64
CA ARG A 667 -27.39 11.33 -33.85
C ARG A 667 -26.31 10.96 -34.87
N SER A 668 -25.40 11.88 -35.16
CA SER A 668 -24.28 11.65 -36.10
C SER A 668 -23.34 10.53 -35.61
N ILE A 669 -23.04 10.50 -34.32
CA ILE A 669 -22.18 9.46 -33.74
C ILE A 669 -22.89 8.11 -33.81
N VAL A 670 -24.17 8.00 -33.46
CA VAL A 670 -24.92 6.75 -33.53
C VAL A 670 -24.96 6.23 -34.97
N GLU A 671 -25.26 7.08 -35.96
CA GLU A 671 -25.26 6.70 -37.37
C GLU A 671 -23.87 6.21 -37.86
N ASN A 672 -22.80 6.82 -37.42
CA ASN A 672 -21.43 6.42 -37.74
C ASN A 672 -21.05 5.11 -37.04
N LEU A 673 -21.45 4.94 -35.78
CA LEU A 673 -21.20 3.73 -34.99
C LEU A 673 -22.00 2.55 -35.53
N ASP A 674 -23.25 2.73 -35.98
CA ASP A 674 -24.05 1.66 -36.60
C ASP A 674 -23.32 1.08 -37.82
N LYS A 675 -22.64 1.91 -38.61
CA LYS A 675 -21.81 1.43 -39.72
C LYS A 675 -20.56 0.68 -39.24
N PHE A 676 -19.98 1.12 -38.14
CA PHE A 676 -18.76 0.51 -37.55
C PHE A 676 -19.07 -0.81 -36.86
N TYR A 677 -20.32 -1.02 -36.36
CA TYR A 677 -20.74 -2.23 -35.65
C TYR A 677 -20.94 -3.44 -36.56
N LYS A 678 -21.03 -3.25 -37.88
CA LYS A 678 -21.30 -4.35 -38.83
C LYS A 678 -20.30 -5.49 -38.67
N GLY A 679 -20.79 -6.69 -38.34
CA GLY A 679 -19.98 -7.89 -38.11
C GLY A 679 -19.29 -7.97 -36.75
N LYS A 680 -19.56 -7.04 -35.84
CA LYS A 680 -19.00 -7.02 -34.47
C LYS A 680 -20.08 -7.35 -33.45
N THR A 681 -19.69 -7.95 -32.35
CA THR A 681 -20.58 -8.21 -31.21
C THR A 681 -20.59 -6.97 -30.31
N VAL A 682 -21.74 -6.32 -30.17
CA VAL A 682 -21.85 -5.03 -29.48
C VAL A 682 -22.82 -5.14 -28.31
N VAL A 683 -22.41 -4.67 -27.15
CA VAL A 683 -23.24 -4.53 -25.95
C VAL A 683 -23.31 -3.07 -25.55
N ILE A 684 -24.52 -2.51 -25.51
CA ILE A 684 -24.77 -1.12 -25.20
C ILE A 684 -25.65 -1.03 -23.96
N VAL A 685 -25.17 -0.40 -22.91
CA VAL A 685 -26.01 0.06 -21.80
C VAL A 685 -26.47 1.47 -22.15
N ALA A 686 -27.75 1.64 -22.35
CA ALA A 686 -28.31 2.91 -22.76
C ALA A 686 -29.55 3.30 -21.94
N HIS A 687 -29.66 4.60 -21.73
CA HIS A 687 -30.82 5.25 -21.13
C HIS A 687 -31.65 6.04 -22.14
N ARG A 688 -31.20 6.16 -23.39
CA ARG A 688 -31.90 6.91 -24.44
C ARG A 688 -32.51 5.98 -25.49
N LEU A 689 -33.72 6.27 -25.86
CA LEU A 689 -34.47 5.50 -26.87
C LEU A 689 -33.78 5.49 -28.24
N SER A 690 -33.16 6.61 -28.65
CA SER A 690 -32.38 6.75 -29.87
C SER A 690 -31.31 5.68 -30.08
N THR A 691 -30.69 5.27 -29.00
CA THR A 691 -29.59 4.27 -28.99
C THR A 691 -30.12 2.83 -28.95
N VAL A 692 -31.30 2.62 -28.36
CA VAL A 692 -31.86 1.26 -28.11
C VAL A 692 -32.72 0.78 -29.24
N LYS A 693 -33.43 1.68 -29.96
CA LYS A 693 -34.44 1.36 -30.96
C LYS A 693 -33.91 0.47 -32.11
N ASN A 694 -32.66 0.67 -32.51
CA ASN A 694 -32.03 -0.04 -33.62
C ASN A 694 -31.30 -1.34 -33.19
N ALA A 695 -31.34 -1.69 -31.91
CA ALA A 695 -30.68 -2.90 -31.42
C ALA A 695 -31.38 -4.17 -31.92
N ASP A 696 -30.59 -5.17 -32.33
CA ASP A 696 -31.10 -6.49 -32.75
C ASP A 696 -31.78 -7.20 -31.57
N GLN A 697 -31.28 -6.99 -30.36
CA GLN A 697 -31.81 -7.55 -29.13
C GLN A 697 -31.81 -6.48 -28.02
N ILE A 698 -32.89 -6.47 -27.24
CA ILE A 698 -32.99 -5.62 -26.03
C ILE A 698 -33.21 -6.55 -24.84
N VAL A 699 -32.40 -6.35 -23.80
CA VAL A 699 -32.49 -7.06 -22.52
C VAL A 699 -32.85 -6.05 -21.44
N VAL A 700 -33.97 -6.28 -20.77
CA VAL A 700 -34.45 -5.43 -19.67
C VAL A 700 -34.03 -6.05 -18.35
N ILE A 701 -33.24 -5.30 -17.56
CA ILE A 701 -32.80 -5.72 -16.23
C ILE A 701 -33.50 -4.86 -15.19
N ASP A 702 -34.10 -5.52 -14.22
CA ASP A 702 -34.70 -4.87 -13.06
C ASP A 702 -34.28 -5.60 -11.77
N HIS A 703 -33.83 -4.84 -10.78
CA HIS A 703 -33.35 -5.37 -9.49
C HIS A 703 -32.40 -6.58 -9.58
N GLY A 704 -31.49 -6.56 -10.57
CA GLY A 704 -30.51 -7.63 -10.77
C GLY A 704 -30.99 -8.83 -11.54
N ASN A 705 -32.25 -8.85 -12.04
CA ASN A 705 -32.85 -9.94 -12.78
C ASN A 705 -33.19 -9.52 -14.21
N VAL A 706 -33.21 -10.46 -15.15
CA VAL A 706 -33.70 -10.25 -16.51
C VAL A 706 -35.20 -10.40 -16.48
N VAL A 707 -35.93 -9.33 -16.83
CA VAL A 707 -37.42 -9.33 -16.85
C VAL A 707 -37.99 -9.48 -18.23
N GLU A 708 -37.33 -8.96 -19.27
CA GLU A 708 -37.79 -9.05 -20.66
C GLU A 708 -36.59 -9.15 -21.61
N VAL A 709 -36.76 -9.94 -22.69
CA VAL A 709 -35.86 -10.04 -23.82
C VAL A 709 -36.66 -10.02 -25.12
N GLY A 710 -36.20 -9.21 -26.07
CA GLY A 710 -36.86 -9.08 -27.38
C GLY A 710 -36.24 -7.98 -28.23
N ASN A 711 -36.96 -7.50 -29.25
CA ASN A 711 -36.60 -6.30 -30.00
C ASN A 711 -37.60 -5.17 -29.68
N HIS A 712 -37.34 -3.96 -30.20
CA HIS A 712 -38.12 -2.77 -29.90
C HIS A 712 -39.65 -2.99 -30.20
N GLU A 713 -39.98 -3.58 -31.33
CA GLU A 713 -41.37 -3.80 -31.76
C GLU A 713 -42.08 -4.80 -30.84
N SER A 714 -41.44 -5.95 -30.58
CA SER A 714 -42.04 -7.01 -29.76
C SER A 714 -42.24 -6.57 -28.31
N LEU A 715 -41.29 -5.86 -27.72
CA LEU A 715 -41.36 -5.40 -26.35
C LEU A 715 -42.31 -4.22 -26.15
N THR A 716 -42.43 -3.34 -27.16
CA THR A 716 -43.42 -2.26 -27.15
C THR A 716 -44.85 -2.82 -27.25
N ALA A 717 -45.05 -3.85 -28.06
CA ALA A 717 -46.35 -4.51 -28.19
C ALA A 717 -46.77 -5.23 -26.89
N LYS A 718 -45.85 -5.79 -26.12
CA LYS A 718 -46.11 -6.46 -24.84
C LYS A 718 -46.57 -5.50 -23.74
N ARG A 719 -46.30 -4.19 -23.85
CA ARG A 719 -46.60 -3.14 -22.85
C ARG A 719 -46.08 -3.46 -21.43
N GLY A 720 -44.94 -4.13 -21.34
CA GLY A 720 -44.32 -4.53 -20.10
C GLY A 720 -43.37 -3.49 -19.51
N ALA A 721 -42.28 -3.96 -18.85
CA ALA A 721 -41.27 -3.12 -18.22
C ALA A 721 -40.57 -2.20 -19.23
N TYR A 722 -40.22 -2.73 -20.42
CA TYR A 722 -39.64 -1.94 -21.50
C TYR A 722 -40.54 -0.79 -21.94
N TYR A 723 -41.83 -1.08 -22.18
CA TYR A 723 -42.79 -0.06 -22.59
C TYR A 723 -42.91 1.08 -21.58
N ASN A 724 -42.93 0.75 -20.28
CA ASN A 724 -42.97 1.76 -19.22
C ASN A 724 -41.71 2.64 -19.18
N LEU A 725 -40.55 2.06 -19.43
CA LEU A 725 -39.28 2.83 -19.53
C LEU A 725 -39.30 3.79 -20.71
N VAL A 726 -39.78 3.34 -21.88
CA VAL A 726 -39.87 4.15 -23.09
C VAL A 726 -40.94 5.24 -22.95
N LYS A 727 -42.10 4.92 -22.38
CA LYS A 727 -43.17 5.89 -22.14
C LYS A 727 -42.72 7.03 -21.24
N ASN A 728 -42.07 6.73 -20.13
CA ASN A 728 -41.56 7.74 -19.22
C ASN A 728 -40.52 8.65 -19.90
N GLN A 729 -39.72 8.13 -20.85
CA GLN A 729 -38.76 8.95 -21.60
C GLN A 729 -39.42 9.85 -22.63
N LEU A 730 -40.51 9.38 -23.27
CA LEU A 730 -41.30 10.17 -24.21
C LEU A 730 -42.11 11.27 -23.51
N GLU A 731 -42.58 11.02 -22.30
CA GLU A 731 -43.32 11.99 -21.48
C GLU A 731 -42.42 13.06 -20.86
N LEU A 732 -41.12 12.75 -20.58
CA LEU A 732 -40.13 13.70 -20.12
C LEU A 732 -39.49 14.51 -21.26
N GLY A 733 -39.69 14.12 -22.51
CA GLY A 733 -39.13 14.76 -23.70
C GLY A 733 -40.10 15.69 -24.45
N ASN A 734 -41.29 15.93 -23.90
CA ASN A 734 -42.27 16.90 -24.41
C ASN A 734 -42.29 18.17 -23.62
#